data_56fb4b415a27934289b2b5c719505314
#
_entry.id   56fb4b415a27934289b2b5c719505314
#
_cell.length_a   1.000
_cell.length_b   1.000
_cell.length_c   1.000
_cell.angle_alpha   90.00
_cell.angle_beta   90.00
_cell.angle_gamma   90.00
#
_symmetry.space_group_name_H-M   'P 1'
#
loop_
_entity.id
_entity.type
_entity.pdbx_description
1 polymer ?
#
loop_
_entity_poly.entity_id
_entity_poly.type
_entity_poly.pdbx_seq_one_letter_code
_entity_poly.pdbx_strand_id
1 'polypeptide(L)'
;QLVMEEGVLKETDFRLDHFPADYDKERIARTLAPLNHLQNLKSSIPDSVTFMEMYGAETFEDLQVSSRWKKNAPYKSLAVPIGLRGQDDLVQLNLHEKAHGPHGLIAGTTGSGKSETIQSYILSLAVNFHPHDVAFLLIDYKGGGMANLFKNLPHLLGTITNLDGAQSMRALASINAEIHRRERLFGEFEVNHINQYQKKFKNGEATEPLPHLFLISDEFAELKVNQPDFIKELVSIARVGRSLGVHLILATQKPSGVVDDQIWSNSRFKIALKVADRSDSNEMLHTPDAAEITQTGRAYLQVGNNEVYELFQSAWSGADYQPDKDDMGIEDHTIYLINELGQYEILNEDLSGLEDVDEIKEVPTELDAIVHHIQLLCEEQEIPPVPQPWLPPLKERIALDELEEVQPAVAWAQEKPLSVLLGMADIPQAQKQEAVSINLSKDGHILLYGSPGTGKTTFLQTAGMDLARKFSPKALTMYLMDFGTNGLAPLSKLPQVADTMLLDQTEKISKFVRIMERELNRRKKLLADYGVGTLDLYRQASGQEEPAIVILLDSYEAFKEEAYEAELFKLLVRISREGLSIGVHLLVTAGRQTNLRAQLYSNFKHQLSLPQNEAGEVRAIVGSTPLAMTMEDIKGRALMKREEVDVIQLALPVYGANDTQVLNNLRQAVASLQEAWTGQRPSAIPMVPEELTEKDFYSRASVQTAYEHGLVPLGLDLETVEPVTWNLAKGNLLYLTDKEEQMTALVRHIAKGKQKVIVLAPKYHNLPEMEGVTILASPEEYLEGLDMMEFKIQERLEGKQREHVATVVIYNLTELVGELNSEALDTLAYVLDKGIRAGYGSLVMSSPLITKHIDVVSKTARSYKQAVIGLRLSDQSVLTVTNRPVREPQLEEQEHYYVSDGVASRMKVLMI
;
A
#
# COMPACT_ATOMS: atom_id res chain seq x y z
N GLN A 1 12.02 -85.13 29.44
CA GLN A 1 11.52 -83.76 29.11
C GLN A 1 12.70 -82.90 28.83
N LEU A 2 12.52 -81.93 27.85
CA LEU A 2 13.56 -81.02 27.41
C LEU A 2 13.41 -79.74 28.27
N VAL A 3 14.48 -79.32 28.93
CA VAL A 3 14.53 -78.07 29.66
C VAL A 3 15.70 -77.26 29.18
N MET A 4 15.44 -75.96 28.94
CA MET A 4 16.49 -75.04 28.50
C MET A 4 17.28 -74.49 29.69
N GLU A 5 18.53 -74.86 29.82
CA GLU A 5 19.48 -74.28 30.76
C GLU A 5 20.64 -73.63 30.04
N GLU A 6 20.93 -72.38 30.35
CA GLU A 6 21.99 -71.59 29.73
C GLU A 6 21.99 -71.58 28.18
N GLY A 7 20.80 -71.57 27.59
CA GLY A 7 20.65 -71.60 26.11
C GLY A 7 20.85 -72.98 25.46
N VAL A 8 21.01 -74.03 26.22
CA VAL A 8 21.17 -75.41 25.73
C VAL A 8 19.97 -76.28 26.21
N LEU A 9 19.34 -76.95 25.21
CA LEU A 9 18.32 -77.94 25.54
C LEU A 9 18.94 -79.18 26.15
N LYS A 10 18.61 -79.43 27.42
CA LYS A 10 19.05 -80.67 28.19
C LYS A 10 17.86 -81.59 28.49
N GLU A 11 18.07 -82.85 28.41
CA GLU A 11 17.12 -83.85 28.89
C GLU A 11 17.38 -84.08 30.36
N THR A 12 16.37 -83.72 31.20
CA THR A 12 16.45 -83.89 32.67
C THR A 12 15.33 -84.74 33.15
N ASP A 13 15.68 -85.73 33.99
CA ASP A 13 14.69 -86.51 34.74
C ASP A 13 14.14 -85.70 35.93
N PHE A 14 12.82 -85.44 35.85
CA PHE A 14 12.15 -84.83 37.00
C PHE A 14 10.88 -85.62 37.39
N ARG A 15 10.59 -85.66 38.70
CA ARG A 15 9.34 -86.27 39.25
C ARG A 15 8.29 -85.14 39.23
N LEU A 16 7.14 -85.47 38.63
CA LEU A 16 5.90 -84.73 38.81
C LEU A 16 5.37 -84.93 40.25
N ASP A 17 4.91 -83.91 40.89
CA ASP A 17 4.23 -84.01 42.19
C ASP A 17 2.92 -84.80 42.08
N HIS A 18 2.65 -85.51 43.07
CA HIS A 18 1.40 -86.28 43.16
C HIS A 18 0.31 -85.35 43.63
N PHE A 19 -0.67 -85.13 42.69
CA PHE A 19 -1.91 -84.45 43.09
C PHE A 19 -2.86 -85.39 43.68
N PRO A 20 -3.50 -85.13 44.89
CA PRO A 20 -4.56 -85.90 45.44
C PRO A 20 -5.69 -86.11 44.44
N ALA A 21 -6.36 -87.30 44.51
CA ALA A 21 -7.41 -87.73 43.60
C ALA A 21 -8.65 -86.79 43.61
N ASP A 22 -8.85 -86.05 44.68
CA ASP A 22 -9.94 -85.13 44.97
C ASP A 22 -9.58 -83.65 44.55
N TYR A 23 -8.44 -83.43 43.91
CA TYR A 23 -8.03 -82.13 43.52
C TYR A 23 -8.77 -81.63 42.23
N ASP A 24 -9.67 -80.67 42.45
CA ASP A 24 -10.47 -80.10 41.36
C ASP A 24 -9.67 -79.11 40.58
N LYS A 25 -9.12 -79.56 39.44
CA LYS A 25 -8.25 -78.79 38.58
C LYS A 25 -8.98 -77.60 37.95
N GLU A 26 -10.24 -77.74 37.64
CA GLU A 26 -11.09 -76.77 37.05
C GLU A 26 -11.41 -75.61 38.00
N ARG A 27 -11.67 -75.94 39.24
CA ARG A 27 -11.91 -74.99 40.31
C ARG A 27 -10.64 -74.14 40.56
N ILE A 28 -9.44 -74.73 40.56
CA ILE A 28 -8.19 -74.02 40.69
C ILE A 28 -7.97 -73.13 39.50
N ALA A 29 -8.18 -73.60 38.28
CA ALA A 29 -8.03 -72.79 37.09
C ALA A 29 -9.01 -71.62 37.12
N ARG A 30 -10.23 -71.76 37.48
CA ARG A 30 -11.22 -70.67 37.61
C ARG A 30 -10.89 -69.72 38.76
N THR A 31 -10.30 -70.14 39.83
CA THR A 31 -9.87 -69.28 40.93
C THR A 31 -8.64 -68.47 40.54
N LEU A 32 -7.75 -69.03 39.74
CA LEU A 32 -6.53 -68.38 39.30
C LEU A 32 -6.73 -67.50 38.06
N ALA A 33 -7.73 -67.76 37.22
CA ALA A 33 -7.96 -67.02 35.95
C ALA A 33 -8.15 -65.47 36.09
N PRO A 34 -8.84 -64.98 37.15
CA PRO A 34 -8.96 -63.52 37.34
C PRO A 34 -7.75 -62.91 38.03
N LEU A 35 -6.77 -63.74 38.53
CA LEU A 35 -5.59 -63.18 39.17
C LEU A 35 -4.57 -62.73 38.16
N ASN A 36 -4.37 -61.44 38.06
CA ASN A 36 -3.29 -60.84 37.28
C ASN A 36 -1.95 -61.03 38.02
N HIS A 37 -0.96 -61.52 37.30
CA HIS A 37 0.41 -61.64 37.83
C HIS A 37 1.11 -60.30 37.91
N LEU A 38 1.43 -59.80 39.09
CA LEU A 38 2.07 -58.49 39.29
C LEU A 38 3.30 -58.24 38.42
N GLN A 39 4.06 -59.30 38.09
CA GLN A 39 5.19 -59.16 37.19
C GLN A 39 4.77 -58.92 35.73
N ASN A 40 3.65 -59.53 35.28
CA ASN A 40 3.14 -59.32 33.93
C ASN A 40 2.53 -57.90 33.77
N LEU A 41 1.88 -57.40 34.84
CA LEU A 41 1.35 -56.02 34.85
C LEU A 41 2.48 -54.99 34.74
N LYS A 42 3.64 -55.22 35.38
CA LYS A 42 4.79 -54.32 35.30
C LYS A 42 5.52 -54.37 33.96
N SER A 43 5.40 -55.44 33.20
CA SER A 43 6.05 -55.60 31.87
C SER A 43 5.13 -55.35 30.68
N SER A 44 3.81 -55.18 30.86
CA SER A 44 2.88 -54.89 29.79
C SER A 44 2.87 -53.38 29.48
N ILE A 45 2.93 -53.04 28.19
CA ILE A 45 2.78 -51.66 27.72
C ILE A 45 1.31 -51.30 27.89
N PRO A 46 0.97 -50.17 28.58
CA PRO A 46 -0.43 -49.79 28.75
C PRO A 46 -1.10 -49.48 27.39
N ASP A 47 -2.43 -49.66 27.29
CA ASP A 47 -3.17 -49.40 26.08
C ASP A 47 -3.39 -47.89 25.82
N SER A 48 -3.42 -47.11 26.88
CA SER A 48 -3.47 -45.66 26.84
C SER A 48 -2.75 -45.08 28.07
N VAL A 49 -2.24 -43.86 27.94
CA VAL A 49 -1.65 -43.14 29.07
C VAL A 49 -1.85 -41.63 28.80
N THR A 50 -2.37 -40.92 29.80
CA THR A 50 -2.48 -39.48 29.72
C THR A 50 -1.13 -38.79 30.02
N PHE A 51 -1.03 -37.52 29.70
CA PHE A 51 0.19 -36.77 29.97
C PHE A 51 0.45 -36.66 31.47
N MET A 52 -0.59 -36.37 32.25
CA MET A 52 -0.47 -36.27 33.70
C MET A 52 -0.11 -37.63 34.34
N GLU A 53 -0.74 -38.70 33.89
CA GLU A 53 -0.40 -40.06 34.34
C GLU A 53 1.06 -40.44 34.06
N MET A 54 1.59 -40.05 32.87
CA MET A 54 2.99 -40.31 32.56
C MET A 54 3.94 -39.61 33.54
N TYR A 55 3.57 -38.44 34.04
CA TYR A 55 4.34 -37.74 35.06
C TYR A 55 4.05 -38.15 36.50
N GLY A 56 3.06 -39.02 36.71
CA GLY A 56 2.57 -39.39 38.05
C GLY A 56 2.01 -38.16 38.80
N ALA A 57 1.40 -37.24 38.10
CA ALA A 57 0.86 -36.00 38.62
C ALA A 57 -0.68 -36.02 38.58
N GLU A 58 -1.34 -35.55 39.62
CA GLU A 58 -2.80 -35.38 39.68
C GLU A 58 -3.18 -33.93 39.36
N THR A 59 -2.35 -32.98 39.82
CA THR A 59 -2.52 -31.54 39.55
C THR A 59 -1.34 -30.99 38.78
N PHE A 60 -1.51 -29.81 38.12
CA PHE A 60 -0.42 -29.19 37.41
C PHE A 60 0.69 -28.68 38.37
N GLU A 61 0.39 -28.41 39.63
CA GLU A 61 1.38 -28.12 40.67
C GLU A 61 2.35 -29.30 40.92
N ASP A 62 1.88 -30.52 40.80
CA ASP A 62 2.68 -31.74 40.97
C ASP A 62 3.73 -31.90 39.88
N LEU A 63 3.51 -31.26 38.72
CA LEU A 63 4.50 -31.20 37.67
C LEU A 63 5.76 -30.41 38.07
N GLN A 64 5.67 -29.55 39.10
CA GLN A 64 6.78 -28.77 39.62
C GLN A 64 7.60 -28.04 38.55
N VAL A 65 6.94 -27.39 37.61
CA VAL A 65 7.52 -26.78 36.39
C VAL A 65 8.68 -25.87 36.74
N SER A 66 8.49 -24.91 37.67
CA SER A 66 9.55 -23.98 38.09
C SER A 66 10.80 -24.66 38.62
N SER A 67 10.63 -25.74 39.38
CA SER A 67 11.73 -26.56 39.92
C SER A 67 12.47 -27.30 38.81
N ARG A 68 11.74 -27.86 37.84
CA ARG A 68 12.33 -28.53 36.65
C ARG A 68 13.14 -27.55 35.82
N TRP A 69 12.65 -26.33 35.57
CA TRP A 69 13.38 -25.31 34.85
C TRP A 69 14.70 -24.90 35.49
N LYS A 70 14.74 -24.87 36.82
CA LYS A 70 15.98 -24.56 37.56
C LYS A 70 16.98 -25.74 37.56
N LYS A 71 16.48 -26.98 37.55
CA LYS A 71 17.33 -28.18 37.62
C LYS A 71 17.85 -28.63 36.26
N ASN A 72 17.02 -28.50 35.21
CA ASN A 72 17.35 -29.00 33.88
C ASN A 72 18.16 -27.95 33.07
N ALA A 73 19.09 -28.43 32.30
CA ALA A 73 19.94 -27.58 31.47
C ALA A 73 20.18 -28.25 30.10
N PRO A 74 19.79 -27.62 28.98
CA PRO A 74 19.93 -28.20 27.64
C PRO A 74 21.34 -28.62 27.28
N TYR A 75 22.36 -27.92 27.79
CA TYR A 75 23.76 -28.27 27.56
C TYR A 75 24.20 -29.59 28.21
N LYS A 76 23.40 -30.11 29.13
CA LYS A 76 23.61 -31.44 29.73
C LYS A 76 22.78 -32.49 29.04
N SER A 77 21.51 -32.23 28.85
CA SER A 77 20.55 -33.18 28.28
C SER A 77 19.28 -32.44 27.83
N LEU A 78 18.70 -32.87 26.71
CA LEU A 78 17.37 -32.49 26.23
C LEU A 78 16.35 -33.65 26.43
N ALA A 79 16.65 -34.60 27.31
CA ALA A 79 15.80 -35.75 27.57
C ALA A 79 14.48 -35.36 28.23
N VAL A 80 13.37 -35.76 27.61
CA VAL A 80 12.02 -35.60 28.15
C VAL A 80 11.22 -36.87 27.93
N PRO A 81 10.31 -37.25 28.83
CA PRO A 81 9.43 -38.40 28.65
C PRO A 81 8.45 -38.15 27.50
N ILE A 82 8.19 -39.17 26.69
CA ILE A 82 7.24 -39.18 25.58
C ILE A 82 6.17 -40.25 25.71
N GLY A 83 6.33 -41.20 26.62
CA GLY A 83 5.42 -42.31 26.85
C GLY A 83 5.97 -43.36 27.76
N LEU A 84 5.27 -44.49 27.85
CA LEU A 84 5.58 -45.62 28.70
C LEU A 84 5.86 -46.91 27.91
N ARG A 85 6.88 -47.64 28.31
CA ARG A 85 7.19 -49.00 27.84
C ARG A 85 6.71 -50.07 28.80
N GLY A 86 6.31 -49.71 29.99
CA GLY A 86 5.74 -50.54 31.06
C GLY A 86 5.08 -49.62 32.10
N GLN A 87 4.56 -50.18 33.19
CA GLN A 87 3.77 -49.44 34.17
C GLN A 87 4.50 -48.23 34.77
N ASP A 88 5.81 -48.32 34.99
CA ASP A 88 6.67 -47.22 35.53
C ASP A 88 7.91 -46.99 34.66
N ASP A 89 7.93 -47.49 33.45
CA ASP A 89 9.09 -47.45 32.57
C ASP A 89 8.94 -46.38 31.50
N LEU A 90 9.49 -45.19 31.77
CA LEU A 90 9.41 -44.04 30.93
C LEU A 90 10.33 -44.17 29.70
N VAL A 91 9.78 -43.94 28.52
CA VAL A 91 10.54 -43.76 27.30
C VAL A 91 10.86 -42.26 27.11
N GLN A 92 12.14 -41.97 27.01
CA GLN A 92 12.61 -40.59 26.88
C GLN A 92 13.16 -40.32 25.47
N LEU A 93 12.83 -39.18 24.92
CA LEU A 93 13.45 -38.66 23.69
C LEU A 93 14.43 -37.54 24.08
N ASN A 94 15.66 -37.68 23.64
CA ASN A 94 16.75 -36.75 23.97
C ASN A 94 17.38 -36.22 22.69
N LEU A 95 17.00 -35.01 22.26
CA LEU A 95 17.53 -34.39 21.05
C LEU A 95 18.90 -33.73 21.21
N HIS A 96 19.57 -34.01 22.33
CA HIS A 96 20.98 -33.64 22.41
C HIS A 96 21.78 -34.37 21.32
N GLU A 97 22.73 -33.68 20.65
CA GLU A 97 23.45 -34.22 19.48
C GLU A 97 24.22 -35.53 19.75
N LYS A 98 24.65 -35.74 20.99
CA LYS A 98 25.35 -36.97 21.45
C LYS A 98 24.39 -38.13 21.80
N ALA A 99 23.09 -37.87 21.76
CA ALA A 99 22.07 -38.88 22.09
C ALA A 99 21.21 -39.20 20.87
N HIS A 100 19.93 -38.79 20.85
CA HIS A 100 18.98 -39.10 19.76
C HIS A 100 18.86 -38.03 18.67
N GLY A 101 19.46 -36.84 18.91
CA GLY A 101 19.33 -35.72 18.03
C GLY A 101 20.41 -35.56 16.96
N PRO A 102 20.42 -34.45 16.25
CA PRO A 102 19.58 -33.29 16.53
C PRO A 102 18.23 -33.27 15.77
N HIS A 103 18.01 -34.13 14.75
CA HIS A 103 16.83 -34.11 13.91
C HIS A 103 16.15 -35.46 13.87
N GLY A 104 14.88 -35.47 13.50
CA GLY A 104 14.11 -36.68 13.38
C GLY A 104 12.86 -36.66 12.54
N LEU A 105 12.30 -37.86 12.36
CA LEU A 105 11.08 -38.12 11.60
C LEU A 105 10.01 -38.74 12.48
N ILE A 106 8.75 -38.38 12.24
CA ILE A 106 7.58 -38.97 12.87
C ILE A 106 6.61 -39.37 11.77
N ALA A 107 6.16 -40.64 11.76
CA ALA A 107 5.18 -41.11 10.79
C ALA A 107 3.98 -41.77 11.47
N GLY A 108 2.80 -41.64 10.88
CA GLY A 108 1.58 -42.25 11.35
C GLY A 108 0.37 -41.83 10.55
N THR A 109 -0.52 -42.75 10.23
CA THR A 109 -1.78 -42.48 9.53
C THR A 109 -2.74 -41.62 10.35
N THR A 110 -3.79 -41.10 9.72
CA THR A 110 -4.89 -40.44 10.43
C THR A 110 -5.48 -41.40 11.50
N GLY A 111 -5.66 -40.88 12.71
CA GLY A 111 -6.15 -41.69 13.85
C GLY A 111 -5.10 -42.58 14.55
N SER A 112 -3.84 -42.54 14.10
CA SER A 112 -2.75 -43.26 14.77
C SER A 112 -2.28 -42.65 16.08
N GLY A 113 -2.65 -41.38 16.37
CA GLY A 113 -2.16 -40.60 17.51
C GLY A 113 -0.91 -39.76 17.20
N LYS A 114 -0.56 -39.57 15.91
CA LYS A 114 0.64 -38.82 15.50
C LYS A 114 0.64 -37.38 16.04
N SER A 115 -0.43 -36.63 15.82
CA SER A 115 -0.52 -35.23 16.26
C SER A 115 -0.52 -35.14 17.80
N GLU A 116 -1.18 -36.05 18.48
CA GLU A 116 -1.19 -36.12 19.96
C GLU A 116 0.21 -36.44 20.52
N THR A 117 0.97 -37.31 19.87
CA THR A 117 2.37 -37.60 20.24
C THR A 117 3.25 -36.36 20.11
N ILE A 118 3.09 -35.57 19.01
CA ILE A 118 3.84 -34.32 18.82
C ILE A 118 3.44 -33.29 19.86
N GLN A 119 2.14 -33.12 20.13
CA GLN A 119 1.63 -32.21 21.17
C GLN A 119 2.17 -32.54 22.56
N SER A 120 2.14 -33.81 22.94
CA SER A 120 2.68 -34.26 24.22
C SER A 120 4.18 -34.09 24.30
N TYR A 121 4.91 -34.25 23.19
CA TYR A 121 6.35 -33.99 23.16
C TYR A 121 6.67 -32.50 23.33
N ILE A 122 5.97 -31.60 22.64
CA ILE A 122 6.10 -30.14 22.81
C ILE A 122 5.82 -29.76 24.26
N LEU A 123 4.72 -30.26 24.82
CA LEU A 123 4.33 -30.00 26.22
C LEU A 123 5.37 -30.52 27.21
N SER A 124 5.93 -31.71 26.96
CA SER A 124 6.99 -32.30 27.77
C SER A 124 8.26 -31.47 27.79
N LEU A 125 8.65 -30.94 26.63
CA LEU A 125 9.77 -29.98 26.55
C LEU A 125 9.49 -28.69 27.33
N ALA A 126 8.29 -28.12 27.19
CA ALA A 126 7.88 -26.90 27.88
C ALA A 126 7.82 -27.05 29.41
N VAL A 127 7.36 -28.21 29.90
CA VAL A 127 7.34 -28.53 31.33
C VAL A 127 8.73 -28.68 31.90
N ASN A 128 9.68 -29.25 31.15
CA ASN A 128 11.02 -29.56 31.64
C ASN A 128 12.04 -28.45 31.45
N PHE A 129 11.87 -27.56 30.48
CA PHE A 129 12.86 -26.52 30.12
C PHE A 129 12.24 -25.13 30.13
N HIS A 130 13.04 -24.18 30.60
CA HIS A 130 12.70 -22.75 30.62
C HIS A 130 12.51 -22.19 29.19
N PRO A 131 11.64 -21.18 28.94
CA PRO A 131 11.48 -20.56 27.63
C PRO A 131 12.76 -19.99 27.02
N HIS A 132 13.72 -19.58 27.87
CA HIS A 132 15.04 -19.12 27.42
C HIS A 132 15.98 -20.28 27.04
N ASP A 133 15.63 -21.51 27.38
CA ASP A 133 16.42 -22.71 27.09
C ASP A 133 15.92 -23.46 25.84
N VAL A 134 14.59 -23.48 25.63
CA VAL A 134 13.91 -24.21 24.54
C VAL A 134 12.77 -23.36 23.98
N ALA A 135 12.66 -23.31 22.68
CA ALA A 135 11.60 -22.60 21.98
C ALA A 135 11.14 -23.34 20.71
N PHE A 136 9.92 -23.08 20.27
CA PHE A 136 9.28 -23.78 19.17
C PHE A 136 8.91 -22.85 18.02
N LEU A 137 9.06 -23.36 16.80
CA LEU A 137 8.43 -22.89 15.59
C LEU A 137 7.57 -24.02 15.02
N LEU A 138 6.28 -23.79 14.89
CA LEU A 138 5.35 -24.77 14.34
C LEU A 138 5.04 -24.46 12.89
N ILE A 139 5.23 -25.44 12.01
CA ILE A 139 4.91 -25.36 10.58
C ILE A 139 3.67 -26.25 10.39
N ASP A 140 2.49 -25.62 10.34
CA ASP A 140 1.19 -26.28 10.26
C ASP A 140 0.54 -26.00 8.90
N TYR A 141 0.69 -26.95 7.98
CA TYR A 141 0.17 -26.82 6.62
C TYR A 141 -1.37 -26.96 6.53
N LYS A 142 -2.01 -27.60 7.52
CA LYS A 142 -3.46 -27.93 7.49
C LYS A 142 -4.39 -26.86 8.09
N GLY A 143 -3.90 -25.65 8.29
CA GLY A 143 -4.75 -24.53 8.70
C GLY A 143 -4.71 -24.15 10.18
N GLY A 144 -3.64 -24.51 10.88
CA GLY A 144 -3.32 -23.91 12.18
C GLY A 144 -3.96 -24.62 13.40
N GLY A 145 -4.50 -25.83 13.24
CA GLY A 145 -5.13 -26.55 14.35
C GLY A 145 -4.17 -26.80 15.51
N MET A 146 -2.99 -27.35 15.24
CA MET A 146 -1.96 -27.59 16.24
C MET A 146 -1.36 -26.27 16.77
N ALA A 147 -1.13 -25.30 15.88
CA ALA A 147 -0.58 -24.01 16.25
C ALA A 147 -1.48 -23.23 17.22
N ASN A 148 -2.79 -23.32 17.06
CA ASN A 148 -3.75 -22.65 17.94
C ASN A 148 -3.75 -23.20 19.37
N LEU A 149 -3.45 -24.49 19.57
CA LEU A 149 -3.37 -25.10 20.89
C LEU A 149 -2.24 -24.51 21.75
N PHE A 150 -1.16 -24.10 21.11
CA PHE A 150 0.03 -23.56 21.78
C PHE A 150 0.18 -22.04 21.71
N LYS A 151 -0.80 -21.31 21.17
CA LYS A 151 -0.69 -19.85 20.95
C LYS A 151 -0.30 -19.04 22.18
N ASN A 152 -0.68 -19.51 23.37
CA ASN A 152 -0.40 -18.86 24.65
C ASN A 152 0.83 -19.44 25.37
N LEU A 153 1.50 -20.44 24.77
CA LEU A 153 2.69 -21.02 25.36
C LEU A 153 3.89 -20.08 25.20
N PRO A 154 4.54 -19.62 26.29
CA PRO A 154 5.68 -18.70 26.20
C PRO A 154 6.88 -19.21 25.40
N HIS A 155 7.00 -20.52 25.22
CA HIS A 155 8.02 -21.18 24.41
C HIS A 155 7.77 -21.07 22.91
N LEU A 156 6.55 -20.72 22.48
CA LEU A 156 6.20 -20.61 21.06
C LEU A 156 6.67 -19.27 20.51
N LEU A 157 7.66 -19.29 19.63
CA LEU A 157 8.18 -18.08 18.97
C LEU A 157 7.40 -17.69 17.73
N GLY A 158 6.69 -18.63 17.11
CA GLY A 158 5.91 -18.32 15.92
C GLY A 158 5.29 -19.56 15.29
N THR A 159 4.39 -19.31 14.36
CA THR A 159 3.72 -20.35 13.58
C THR A 159 3.77 -19.98 12.10
N ILE A 160 3.97 -20.96 11.26
CA ILE A 160 3.88 -20.83 9.81
C ILE A 160 2.67 -21.63 9.40
N THR A 161 1.58 -20.93 9.10
CA THR A 161 0.34 -21.48 8.57
C THR A 161 0.13 -20.90 7.16
N ASN A 162 -0.61 -21.55 6.28
CA ASN A 162 -0.83 -21.02 4.93
C ASN A 162 0.47 -20.79 4.12
N LEU A 163 1.18 -21.86 3.81
CA LEU A 163 2.38 -21.78 2.99
C LEU A 163 2.04 -21.56 1.49
N ASP A 164 1.46 -20.43 1.13
CA ASP A 164 1.54 -19.93 -0.24
C ASP A 164 3.00 -19.55 -0.58
N GLY A 165 3.28 -19.34 -1.87
CA GLY A 165 4.66 -19.14 -2.31
C GLY A 165 5.36 -17.94 -1.64
N ALA A 166 4.64 -16.85 -1.35
CA ALA A 166 5.20 -15.64 -0.72
C ALA A 166 5.55 -15.87 0.74
N GLN A 167 4.66 -16.52 1.49
CA GLN A 167 4.86 -16.81 2.91
C GLN A 167 5.96 -17.85 3.12
N SER A 168 6.07 -18.85 2.25
CA SER A 168 7.16 -19.83 2.27
C SER A 168 8.53 -19.16 2.12
N MET A 169 8.67 -18.27 1.14
CA MET A 169 9.92 -17.53 0.91
C MET A 169 10.26 -16.61 2.08
N ARG A 170 9.25 -15.95 2.64
CA ARG A 170 9.40 -15.11 3.83
C ARG A 170 9.85 -15.91 5.05
N ALA A 171 9.25 -17.07 5.28
CA ALA A 171 9.62 -17.98 6.37
C ALA A 171 11.06 -18.46 6.24
N LEU A 172 11.50 -18.89 5.05
CA LEU A 172 12.89 -19.29 4.80
C LEU A 172 13.87 -18.15 5.05
N ALA A 173 13.56 -16.96 4.55
CA ALA A 173 14.39 -15.77 4.77
C ALA A 173 14.55 -15.47 6.26
N SER A 174 13.47 -15.57 7.03
CA SER A 174 13.48 -15.35 8.49
C SER A 174 14.26 -16.43 9.24
N ILE A 175 14.14 -17.70 8.86
CA ILE A 175 14.91 -18.80 9.46
C ILE A 175 16.41 -18.62 9.15
N ASN A 176 16.76 -18.29 7.90
CA ASN A 176 18.15 -17.99 7.53
C ASN A 176 18.71 -16.80 8.30
N ALA A 177 17.93 -15.75 8.47
CA ALA A 177 18.32 -14.59 9.27
C ALA A 177 18.58 -14.96 10.73
N GLU A 178 17.78 -15.87 11.31
CA GLU A 178 18.02 -16.39 12.67
C GLU A 178 19.32 -17.20 12.76
N ILE A 179 19.63 -18.01 11.76
CA ILE A 179 20.92 -18.73 11.68
C ILE A 179 22.08 -17.73 11.69
N HIS A 180 22.04 -16.71 10.84
CA HIS A 180 23.08 -15.68 10.79
C HIS A 180 23.17 -14.86 12.08
N ARG A 181 22.04 -14.58 12.73
CA ARG A 181 22.03 -13.93 14.04
C ARG A 181 22.77 -14.77 15.08
N ARG A 182 22.52 -16.08 15.10
CA ARG A 182 23.20 -17.03 16.00
C ARG A 182 24.70 -17.10 15.72
N GLU A 183 25.10 -17.18 14.45
CA GLU A 183 26.51 -17.17 14.05
C GLU A 183 27.23 -15.89 14.50
N ARG A 184 26.57 -14.73 14.34
CA ARG A 184 27.13 -13.44 14.80
C ARG A 184 27.31 -13.42 16.32
N LEU A 185 26.29 -13.83 17.08
CA LEU A 185 26.38 -13.92 18.53
C LEU A 185 27.51 -14.88 18.99
N PHE A 186 27.67 -16.01 18.29
CA PHE A 186 28.78 -16.92 18.58
C PHE A 186 30.13 -16.28 18.32
N GLY A 187 30.25 -15.48 17.26
CA GLY A 187 31.46 -14.70 16.99
C GLY A 187 31.76 -13.65 18.08
N GLU A 188 30.72 -12.91 18.51
CA GLU A 188 30.83 -11.88 19.54
C GLU A 188 31.26 -12.46 20.90
N PHE A 189 30.76 -13.65 21.25
CA PHE A 189 31.05 -14.30 22.52
C PHE A 189 32.17 -15.37 22.43
N GLU A 190 32.83 -15.49 21.28
CA GLU A 190 33.92 -16.46 21.05
C GLU A 190 33.52 -17.90 21.39
N VAL A 191 32.36 -18.32 21.00
CA VAL A 191 31.83 -19.69 21.18
C VAL A 191 31.59 -20.34 19.83
N ASN A 192 31.58 -21.68 19.78
CA ASN A 192 31.31 -22.43 18.54
C ASN A 192 30.09 -23.39 18.64
N HIS A 193 29.43 -23.38 19.77
CA HIS A 193 28.29 -24.24 20.03
C HIS A 193 27.28 -23.59 20.96
N ILE A 194 25.97 -23.85 20.73
CA ILE A 194 24.87 -23.32 21.53
C ILE A 194 25.02 -23.57 23.03
N ASN A 195 25.51 -24.76 23.39
CA ASN A 195 25.70 -25.15 24.78
C ASN A 195 26.72 -24.28 25.52
N GLN A 196 27.73 -23.77 24.80
CA GLN A 196 28.73 -22.83 25.38
C GLN A 196 28.11 -21.45 25.57
N TYR A 197 27.31 -20.99 24.60
CA TYR A 197 26.60 -19.72 24.69
C TYR A 197 25.61 -19.72 25.85
N GLN A 198 24.81 -20.79 26.00
CA GLN A 198 23.82 -20.90 27.08
C GLN A 198 24.50 -20.93 28.47
N LYS A 199 25.69 -21.50 28.57
CA LYS A 199 26.45 -21.41 29.82
C LYS A 199 26.87 -19.98 30.14
N LYS A 200 27.34 -19.22 29.14
CA LYS A 200 27.68 -17.80 29.29
C LYS A 200 26.45 -16.95 29.65
N PHE A 201 25.30 -17.21 29.02
CA PHE A 201 24.05 -16.57 29.39
C PHE A 201 23.64 -16.84 30.85
N LYS A 202 23.70 -18.10 31.30
CA LYS A 202 23.40 -18.46 32.71
C LYS A 202 24.39 -17.88 33.72
N ASN A 203 25.60 -17.63 33.31
CA ASN A 203 26.62 -16.97 34.12
C ASN A 203 26.50 -15.43 34.13
N GLY A 204 25.59 -14.86 33.35
CA GLY A 204 25.42 -13.40 33.21
C GLY A 204 26.46 -12.72 32.31
N GLU A 205 27.26 -13.48 31.56
CA GLU A 205 28.22 -12.95 30.60
C GLU A 205 27.55 -12.51 29.29
N ALA A 206 26.45 -13.14 28.90
CA ALA A 206 25.59 -12.77 27.75
C ALA A 206 24.24 -12.25 28.27
N THR A 207 23.68 -11.25 27.62
CA THR A 207 22.43 -10.58 28.02
C THR A 207 21.21 -11.07 27.24
N GLU A 208 21.42 -11.62 26.06
CA GLU A 208 20.36 -12.06 25.16
C GLU A 208 20.13 -13.57 25.29
N PRO A 209 18.90 -14.04 25.58
CA PRO A 209 18.63 -15.46 25.65
C PRO A 209 18.65 -16.07 24.23
N LEU A 210 19.24 -17.25 24.12
CA LEU A 210 19.33 -18.01 22.88
C LEU A 210 18.88 -19.46 23.14
N PRO A 211 17.59 -19.75 22.96
CA PRO A 211 17.05 -21.07 23.18
C PRO A 211 17.41 -22.04 22.06
N HIS A 212 17.43 -23.34 22.36
CA HIS A 212 17.34 -24.37 21.35
C HIS A 212 16.04 -24.21 20.59
N LEU A 213 16.10 -24.09 19.27
CA LEU A 213 14.95 -23.84 18.39
C LEU A 213 14.50 -25.14 17.73
N PHE A 214 13.26 -25.55 18.03
CA PHE A 214 12.65 -26.72 17.47
C PHE A 214 11.71 -26.31 16.32
N LEU A 215 12.09 -26.67 15.09
CA LEU A 215 11.28 -26.53 13.90
C LEU A 215 10.46 -27.81 13.71
N ILE A 216 9.14 -27.75 13.90
CA ILE A 216 8.26 -28.90 13.87
C ILE A 216 7.24 -28.74 12.75
N SER A 217 7.24 -29.68 11.80
CA SER A 217 6.25 -29.73 10.70
C SER A 217 5.33 -30.95 10.90
N ASP A 218 4.01 -30.71 10.99
CA ASP A 218 3.01 -31.78 11.21
C ASP A 218 2.74 -32.61 9.94
N GLU A 219 2.83 -32.01 8.74
CA GLU A 219 2.63 -32.73 7.48
C GLU A 219 3.57 -32.21 6.39
N PHE A 220 4.78 -32.73 6.36
CA PHE A 220 5.76 -32.28 5.37
C PHE A 220 5.59 -32.91 3.98
N ALA A 221 4.80 -33.97 3.85
CA ALA A 221 4.59 -34.60 2.54
C ALA A 221 3.89 -33.66 1.57
N GLU A 222 2.83 -33.00 1.99
CA GLU A 222 2.13 -32.00 1.19
C GLU A 222 3.03 -30.79 0.89
N LEU A 223 3.80 -30.36 1.89
CA LEU A 223 4.76 -29.27 1.74
C LEU A 223 5.87 -29.62 0.72
N LYS A 224 6.37 -30.86 0.72
CA LYS A 224 7.36 -31.33 -0.27
C LYS A 224 6.82 -31.36 -1.69
N VAL A 225 5.55 -31.72 -1.86
CA VAL A 225 4.90 -31.74 -3.19
C VAL A 225 4.65 -30.32 -3.70
N ASN A 226 4.13 -29.44 -2.86
CA ASN A 226 3.71 -28.10 -3.25
C ASN A 226 4.87 -27.08 -3.25
N GLN A 227 5.85 -27.27 -2.36
CA GLN A 227 6.99 -26.38 -2.15
C GLN A 227 8.32 -27.16 -1.99
N PRO A 228 8.77 -27.89 -3.02
CA PRO A 228 9.94 -28.78 -2.91
C PRO A 228 11.22 -28.02 -2.55
N ASP A 229 11.37 -26.80 -3.02
CA ASP A 229 12.54 -25.98 -2.71
C ASP A 229 12.54 -25.51 -1.26
N PHE A 230 11.38 -25.25 -0.66
CA PHE A 230 11.24 -24.93 0.76
C PHE A 230 11.78 -26.07 1.63
N ILE A 231 11.41 -27.31 1.35
CA ILE A 231 11.89 -28.49 2.11
C ILE A 231 13.38 -28.70 1.95
N LYS A 232 13.93 -28.58 0.74
CA LYS A 232 15.38 -28.70 0.50
C LYS A 232 16.17 -27.66 1.30
N GLU A 233 15.75 -26.41 1.27
CA GLU A 233 16.36 -25.34 2.03
C GLU A 233 16.21 -25.55 3.54
N LEU A 234 15.05 -25.98 4.02
CA LEU A 234 14.80 -26.26 5.43
C LEU A 234 15.73 -27.37 5.96
N VAL A 235 15.90 -28.47 5.19
CA VAL A 235 16.83 -29.55 5.53
C VAL A 235 18.29 -29.09 5.50
N SER A 236 18.65 -28.22 4.53
CA SER A 236 19.99 -27.62 4.47
C SER A 236 20.27 -26.72 5.68
N ILE A 237 19.32 -25.87 6.04
CA ILE A 237 19.38 -24.99 7.22
C ILE A 237 19.54 -25.82 8.50
N ALA A 238 18.77 -26.90 8.64
CA ALA A 238 18.85 -27.76 9.80
C ALA A 238 20.26 -28.40 9.93
N ARG A 239 20.85 -28.83 8.83
CA ARG A 239 22.21 -29.39 8.81
C ARG A 239 23.26 -28.39 9.27
N VAL A 240 23.19 -27.14 8.81
CA VAL A 240 24.07 -26.06 9.24
C VAL A 240 23.78 -25.65 10.68
N GLY A 241 22.50 -25.61 11.05
CA GLY A 241 22.01 -25.18 12.35
C GLY A 241 22.31 -26.14 13.53
N ARG A 242 22.88 -27.31 13.26
CA ARG A 242 23.16 -28.33 14.30
C ARG A 242 23.95 -27.77 15.49
N SER A 243 25.08 -27.13 15.25
CA SER A 243 25.88 -26.49 16.30
C SER A 243 25.23 -25.24 16.88
N LEU A 244 24.34 -24.63 16.15
CA LEU A 244 23.62 -23.41 16.52
C LEU A 244 22.35 -23.71 17.35
N GLY A 245 22.07 -24.97 17.64
CA GLY A 245 20.92 -25.39 18.47
C GLY A 245 19.60 -25.39 17.71
N VAL A 246 19.62 -25.67 16.42
CA VAL A 246 18.39 -25.84 15.62
C VAL A 246 18.09 -27.31 15.44
N HIS A 247 16.86 -27.69 15.77
CA HIS A 247 16.35 -29.06 15.67
C HIS A 247 15.17 -29.12 14.69
N LEU A 248 15.22 -30.05 13.74
CA LEU A 248 14.16 -30.24 12.75
C LEU A 248 13.44 -31.57 13.02
N ILE A 249 12.12 -31.48 13.17
CA ILE A 249 11.24 -32.64 13.30
C ILE A 249 10.22 -32.58 12.16
N LEU A 250 10.28 -33.56 11.27
CA LEU A 250 9.38 -33.69 10.13
C LEU A 250 8.38 -34.81 10.41
N ALA A 251 7.10 -34.51 10.38
CA ALA A 251 6.06 -35.48 10.53
C ALA A 251 5.25 -35.68 9.24
N THR A 252 4.79 -36.90 8.98
CA THR A 252 3.98 -37.23 7.80
C THR A 252 3.01 -38.35 8.06
N GLN A 253 1.89 -38.36 7.37
CA GLN A 253 0.94 -39.46 7.35
C GLN A 253 1.36 -40.57 6.38
N LYS A 254 2.08 -40.24 5.32
CA LYS A 254 2.52 -41.17 4.29
C LYS A 254 4.02 -40.97 4.00
N PRO A 255 4.89 -41.77 4.62
CA PRO A 255 6.33 -41.69 4.40
C PRO A 255 6.78 -42.16 3.01
N SER A 256 6.08 -43.14 2.43
CA SER A 256 6.46 -43.76 1.17
C SER A 256 6.50 -42.77 0.01
N GLY A 257 7.64 -42.70 -0.66
CA GLY A 257 7.93 -41.76 -1.76
C GLY A 257 8.16 -40.30 -1.35
N VAL A 258 8.11 -40.01 -0.05
CA VAL A 258 8.30 -38.66 0.51
C VAL A 258 9.62 -38.57 1.26
N VAL A 259 9.95 -39.58 2.05
CA VAL A 259 11.22 -39.68 2.76
C VAL A 259 12.27 -40.17 1.80
N ASP A 260 13.15 -39.29 1.37
CA ASP A 260 14.31 -39.63 0.56
C ASP A 260 15.56 -39.91 1.40
N ASP A 261 16.61 -40.46 0.78
CA ASP A 261 17.84 -40.82 1.48
C ASP A 261 18.47 -39.64 2.22
N GLN A 262 18.30 -38.43 1.70
CA GLN A 262 18.84 -37.22 2.33
C GLN A 262 18.08 -36.86 3.60
N ILE A 263 16.76 -36.91 3.58
CA ILE A 263 15.92 -36.68 4.76
C ILE A 263 16.17 -37.77 5.78
N TRP A 264 16.17 -39.06 5.33
CA TRP A 264 16.36 -40.19 6.22
C TRP A 264 17.73 -40.18 6.92
N SER A 265 18.81 -39.92 6.20
CA SER A 265 20.18 -39.89 6.74
C SER A 265 20.44 -38.72 7.69
N ASN A 266 19.75 -37.59 7.52
CA ASN A 266 19.85 -36.45 8.45
C ASN A 266 18.99 -36.61 9.71
N SER A 267 18.05 -37.57 9.71
CA SER A 267 17.14 -37.82 10.84
C SER A 267 17.62 -38.99 11.67
N ARG A 268 18.29 -38.71 12.80
CA ARG A 268 18.87 -39.73 13.64
C ARG A 268 17.80 -40.54 14.39
N PHE A 269 16.74 -39.89 14.90
CA PHE A 269 15.61 -40.62 15.48
C PHE A 269 14.44 -40.71 14.51
N LYS A 270 13.69 -41.80 14.61
CA LYS A 270 12.44 -42.05 13.91
C LYS A 270 11.42 -42.59 14.92
N ILE A 271 10.24 -42.01 14.86
CA ILE A 271 9.07 -42.50 15.61
C ILE A 271 8.05 -42.91 14.56
N ALA A 272 7.67 -44.17 14.56
CA ALA A 272 6.63 -44.69 13.70
C ALA A 272 5.46 -45.21 14.51
N LEU A 273 4.34 -44.51 14.41
CA LEU A 273 3.05 -45.00 14.88
C LEU A 273 2.48 -45.93 13.81
N LYS A 274 1.19 -46.35 13.93
CA LYS A 274 0.53 -47.11 12.88
C LYS A 274 0.64 -46.43 11.53
N VAL A 275 1.20 -47.13 10.56
CA VAL A 275 1.27 -46.71 9.17
C VAL A 275 0.33 -47.55 8.28
N ALA A 276 0.08 -47.12 7.03
CA ALA A 276 -0.92 -47.71 6.17
C ALA A 276 -0.55 -49.14 5.73
N ASP A 277 0.72 -49.34 5.39
CA ASP A 277 1.21 -50.61 4.84
C ASP A 277 2.68 -50.89 5.23
N ARG A 278 3.16 -52.08 4.83
CA ARG A 278 4.54 -52.51 5.11
C ARG A 278 5.57 -51.67 4.36
N SER A 279 5.23 -51.08 3.21
CA SER A 279 6.13 -50.20 2.48
C SER A 279 6.42 -48.92 3.28
N ASP A 280 5.39 -48.33 3.84
CA ASP A 280 5.52 -47.13 4.71
C ASP A 280 6.38 -47.43 5.94
N SER A 281 6.18 -48.60 6.57
CA SER A 281 7.00 -49.01 7.71
C SER A 281 8.46 -49.23 7.32
N ASN A 282 8.71 -49.90 6.20
CA ASN A 282 10.07 -50.16 5.74
C ASN A 282 10.80 -48.86 5.36
N GLU A 283 10.10 -47.85 4.81
CA GLU A 283 10.67 -46.54 4.49
C GLU A 283 11.12 -45.82 5.77
N MET A 284 10.38 -45.97 6.85
CA MET A 284 10.70 -45.31 8.14
C MET A 284 11.72 -46.09 8.96
N LEU A 285 11.48 -47.38 9.20
CA LEU A 285 12.19 -48.20 10.22
C LEU A 285 13.09 -49.27 9.61
N HIS A 286 13.01 -49.51 8.31
CA HIS A 286 13.59 -50.69 7.65
C HIS A 286 13.06 -52.01 8.18
N THR A 287 11.90 -51.99 8.83
CA THR A 287 11.16 -53.18 9.29
C THR A 287 9.67 -53.02 9.00
N PRO A 288 8.88 -54.12 8.93
CA PRO A 288 7.42 -54.03 8.67
C PRO A 288 6.60 -53.69 9.94
N ASP A 289 7.24 -53.56 11.06
CA ASP A 289 6.61 -53.63 12.41
C ASP A 289 5.56 -52.55 12.68
N ALA A 290 5.76 -51.33 12.17
CA ALA A 290 4.82 -50.24 12.37
C ALA A 290 3.48 -50.42 11.62
N ALA A 291 3.45 -51.26 10.57
CA ALA A 291 2.20 -51.63 9.90
C ALA A 291 1.33 -52.59 10.73
N GLU A 292 1.91 -53.29 11.69
CA GLU A 292 1.23 -54.27 12.52
C GLU A 292 0.65 -53.69 13.83
N ILE A 293 0.91 -52.38 14.09
CA ILE A 293 0.36 -51.67 15.24
C ILE A 293 -1.15 -51.55 15.10
N THR A 294 -1.86 -51.91 16.16
CA THR A 294 -3.33 -51.85 16.23
C THR A 294 -3.85 -50.77 17.17
N GLN A 295 -3.11 -50.45 18.24
CA GLN A 295 -3.50 -49.46 19.25
C GLN A 295 -3.16 -48.03 18.79
N THR A 296 -4.05 -47.10 19.11
CA THR A 296 -3.81 -45.66 18.92
C THR A 296 -2.73 -45.16 19.90
N GLY A 297 -1.79 -44.35 19.44
CA GLY A 297 -0.69 -43.86 20.28
C GLY A 297 0.46 -44.84 20.50
N ARG A 298 0.33 -46.07 20.02
CA ARG A 298 1.41 -47.08 20.06
C ARG A 298 2.44 -46.73 18.99
N ALA A 299 3.72 -46.72 19.36
CA ALA A 299 4.79 -46.34 18.47
C ALA A 299 6.09 -47.08 18.69
N TYR A 300 6.87 -47.18 17.61
CA TYR A 300 8.28 -47.59 17.67
C TYR A 300 9.18 -46.33 17.69
N LEU A 301 10.12 -46.32 18.64
CA LEU A 301 11.25 -45.37 18.64
C LEU A 301 12.49 -46.10 18.12
N GLN A 302 13.05 -45.62 17.01
CA GLN A 302 14.31 -46.06 16.47
C GLN A 302 15.32 -44.93 16.49
N VAL A 303 16.56 -45.19 16.96
CA VAL A 303 17.65 -44.23 16.96
C VAL A 303 18.87 -44.85 16.28
N GLY A 304 19.49 -44.09 15.39
CA GLY A 304 20.64 -44.53 14.63
C GLY A 304 20.34 -45.78 13.79
N ASN A 305 21.31 -46.68 13.69
CA ASN A 305 21.13 -47.98 13.04
C ASN A 305 20.74 -49.04 14.08
N ASN A 306 19.54 -48.87 14.68
CA ASN A 306 19.03 -49.71 15.75
C ASN A 306 19.85 -49.67 17.07
N GLU A 307 20.52 -48.56 17.35
CA GLU A 307 21.13 -48.33 18.68
C GLU A 307 20.05 -48.34 19.78
N VAL A 308 18.85 -47.81 19.43
CA VAL A 308 17.62 -47.95 20.22
C VAL A 308 16.50 -48.40 19.27
N TYR A 309 15.77 -49.42 19.65
CA TYR A 309 14.57 -49.89 18.96
C TYR A 309 13.56 -50.36 20.00
N GLU A 310 12.60 -49.47 20.30
CA GLU A 310 11.70 -49.69 21.45
C GLU A 310 10.24 -49.48 21.03
N LEU A 311 9.36 -50.38 21.46
CA LEU A 311 7.91 -50.20 21.35
C LEU A 311 7.38 -49.56 22.62
N PHE A 312 6.57 -48.52 22.50
CA PHE A 312 6.01 -47.77 23.63
C PHE A 312 4.59 -47.25 23.33
N GLN A 313 3.89 -46.84 24.39
CA GLN A 313 2.64 -46.10 24.32
C GLN A 313 2.94 -44.65 24.55
N SER A 314 2.61 -43.81 23.53
CA SER A 314 2.74 -42.37 23.62
C SER A 314 1.73 -41.77 24.58
N ALA A 315 2.13 -40.75 25.30
CA ALA A 315 1.26 -39.98 26.15
C ALA A 315 0.26 -39.14 25.36
N TRP A 316 -0.94 -38.96 25.88
CA TRP A 316 -2.02 -38.17 25.31
C TRP A 316 -2.36 -36.99 26.21
N SER A 317 -2.20 -35.77 25.74
CA SER A 317 -2.45 -34.52 26.46
C SER A 317 -3.86 -33.94 26.21
N GLY A 318 -4.66 -34.57 25.38
CA GLY A 318 -6.03 -34.13 25.06
C GLY A 318 -7.09 -34.67 26.01
N ALA A 319 -6.70 -35.38 27.07
CA ALA A 319 -7.63 -35.83 28.09
C ALA A 319 -8.20 -34.67 28.90
N ASP A 320 -9.41 -34.84 29.42
CA ASP A 320 -10.04 -33.83 30.30
C ASP A 320 -9.24 -33.66 31.59
N TYR A 321 -8.93 -32.42 31.93
CA TYR A 321 -8.27 -32.08 33.20
C TYR A 321 -9.30 -31.95 34.31
N GLN A 322 -9.36 -32.96 35.20
CA GLN A 322 -10.26 -33.03 36.33
C GLN A 322 -9.51 -33.47 37.61
N PRO A 323 -8.82 -32.54 38.30
CA PRO A 323 -8.01 -32.87 39.49
C PRO A 323 -8.84 -33.36 40.69
N ASP A 324 -10.13 -32.99 40.75
CA ASP A 324 -11.02 -33.28 41.89
C ASP A 324 -12.00 -34.41 41.62
N LYS A 325 -11.63 -35.41 40.81
CA LYS A 325 -12.51 -36.55 40.51
C LYS A 325 -13.00 -37.26 41.77
N ASP A 326 -12.19 -37.32 42.84
CA ASP A 326 -12.53 -37.98 44.11
C ASP A 326 -13.41 -37.13 45.03
N ASP A 327 -13.42 -35.79 44.85
CA ASP A 327 -14.17 -34.88 45.74
C ASP A 327 -15.60 -34.56 45.23
N MET A 328 -15.93 -34.93 43.99
CA MET A 328 -17.30 -34.71 43.45
C MET A 328 -18.34 -35.75 43.82
N GLY A 329 -17.95 -36.73 44.62
CA GLY A 329 -18.92 -37.68 45.17
C GLY A 329 -19.68 -38.50 44.13
N ILE A 330 -19.13 -38.70 42.95
CA ILE A 330 -19.68 -39.57 41.93
C ILE A 330 -19.31 -40.99 42.35
N GLU A 331 -20.16 -41.61 43.18
CA GLU A 331 -20.08 -43.05 43.41
C GLU A 331 -20.32 -43.74 42.06
N ASP A 332 -19.35 -44.56 41.64
CA ASP A 332 -19.52 -45.43 40.49
C ASP A 332 -20.64 -46.46 40.80
N HIS A 333 -21.82 -46.16 40.34
CA HIS A 333 -22.98 -47.05 40.48
C HIS A 333 -23.05 -48.10 39.36
N THR A 334 -21.98 -48.30 38.58
CA THR A 334 -21.92 -49.32 37.54
C THR A 334 -22.01 -50.72 38.16
N ILE A 335 -23.07 -51.41 37.87
CA ILE A 335 -23.27 -52.80 38.32
C ILE A 335 -22.74 -53.66 37.16
N TYR A 336 -21.80 -54.54 37.54
CA TYR A 336 -21.23 -55.52 36.62
C TYR A 336 -21.83 -56.86 36.82
N LEU A 337 -22.35 -57.51 35.80
CA LEU A 337 -22.69 -58.90 35.78
C LEU A 337 -21.43 -59.69 35.40
N ILE A 338 -21.04 -60.65 36.21
CA ILE A 338 -19.93 -61.55 35.93
C ILE A 338 -20.54 -62.87 35.40
N ASN A 339 -20.24 -63.25 34.17
CA ASN A 339 -20.67 -64.45 33.54
C ASN A 339 -19.89 -65.69 34.06
N GLU A 340 -20.34 -66.88 33.68
CA GLU A 340 -19.69 -68.14 34.14
C GLU A 340 -18.24 -68.30 33.68
N LEU A 341 -17.78 -67.47 32.75
CA LEU A 341 -16.39 -67.42 32.17
C LEU A 341 -15.49 -66.35 32.84
N GLY A 342 -16.04 -65.65 33.86
CA GLY A 342 -15.31 -64.63 34.59
C GLY A 342 -15.21 -63.29 33.82
N GLN A 343 -15.95 -63.13 32.73
CA GLN A 343 -16.06 -61.82 31.98
C GLN A 343 -17.18 -61.02 32.65
N TYR A 344 -16.99 -59.71 32.72
CA TYR A 344 -18.02 -58.82 33.26
C TYR A 344 -18.67 -58.02 32.12
N GLU A 345 -19.97 -57.93 32.20
CA GLU A 345 -20.81 -57.07 31.34
C GLU A 345 -21.44 -55.98 32.20
N ILE A 346 -21.56 -54.81 31.69
CA ILE A 346 -22.22 -53.72 32.38
C ILE A 346 -23.72 -54.02 32.40
N LEU A 347 -24.32 -54.16 33.57
CA LEU A 347 -25.72 -54.51 33.76
C LEU A 347 -26.64 -53.29 33.68
N ASN A 348 -26.19 -52.15 34.10
CA ASN A 348 -26.93 -50.88 33.99
C ASN A 348 -26.17 -49.89 33.13
N GLU A 349 -26.77 -49.52 32.01
CA GLU A 349 -26.35 -48.29 31.36
C GLU A 349 -26.91 -47.18 32.23
N ASP A 350 -26.03 -46.30 32.71
CA ASP A 350 -26.45 -45.12 33.42
C ASP A 350 -27.08 -44.15 32.42
N LEU A 351 -28.39 -44.18 32.35
CA LEU A 351 -29.22 -43.28 31.57
C LEU A 351 -29.47 -41.94 32.30
N SER A 352 -28.93 -41.75 33.49
CA SER A 352 -29.07 -40.52 34.28
C SER A 352 -28.39 -39.29 33.66
N GLY A 353 -27.47 -39.49 32.71
CA GLY A 353 -26.84 -38.43 31.95
C GLY A 353 -27.71 -37.80 30.85
N LEU A 354 -28.94 -38.29 30.67
CA LEU A 354 -29.88 -37.76 29.68
C LEU A 354 -30.83 -36.68 30.19
N GLU A 355 -30.88 -36.43 31.51
CA GLU A 355 -31.81 -35.45 32.10
C GLU A 355 -31.21 -34.11 32.52
N ASP A 356 -29.88 -33.96 32.57
CA ASP A 356 -29.22 -32.66 32.81
C ASP A 356 -28.64 -32.07 31.55
N VAL A 357 -29.51 -31.62 30.67
CA VAL A 357 -29.18 -30.71 29.57
C VAL A 357 -29.22 -29.28 30.09
N ASP A 358 -28.41 -28.97 31.09
CA ASP A 358 -28.16 -27.57 31.45
C ASP A 358 -26.66 -27.37 31.68
N GLU A 359 -26.06 -26.63 30.76
CA GLU A 359 -24.67 -26.19 30.70
C GLU A 359 -23.63 -27.32 30.50
N ILE A 360 -23.28 -27.56 29.23
CA ILE A 360 -22.01 -28.20 28.89
C ILE A 360 -20.91 -27.22 29.36
N LYS A 361 -20.42 -27.42 30.59
CA LYS A 361 -19.17 -26.79 31.01
C LYS A 361 -18.08 -27.45 30.19
N GLU A 362 -17.51 -26.70 29.22
CA GLU A 362 -16.31 -27.13 28.53
C GLU A 362 -15.20 -27.33 29.56
N VAL A 363 -14.89 -28.58 29.86
CA VAL A 363 -13.78 -28.93 30.75
C VAL A 363 -12.48 -28.74 29.95
N PRO A 364 -11.49 -27.98 30.45
CA PRO A 364 -10.24 -27.81 29.74
C PRO A 364 -9.50 -29.15 29.63
N THR A 365 -8.78 -29.32 28.52
CA THR A 365 -7.88 -30.48 28.39
C THR A 365 -6.66 -30.36 29.29
N GLU A 366 -5.93 -31.46 29.54
CA GLU A 366 -4.65 -31.42 30.27
C GLU A 366 -3.67 -30.45 29.58
N LEU A 367 -3.65 -30.42 28.23
CA LEU A 367 -2.84 -29.49 27.44
C LEU A 367 -3.21 -28.03 27.73
N ASP A 368 -4.50 -27.68 27.65
CA ASP A 368 -4.99 -26.32 27.90
C ASP A 368 -4.65 -25.85 29.31
N ALA A 369 -4.86 -26.73 30.32
CA ALA A 369 -4.58 -26.42 31.70
C ALA A 369 -3.08 -26.18 31.95
N ILE A 370 -2.21 -27.01 31.37
CA ILE A 370 -0.75 -26.90 31.55
C ILE A 370 -0.21 -25.69 30.81
N VAL A 371 -0.66 -25.42 29.57
CA VAL A 371 -0.26 -24.22 28.81
C VAL A 371 -0.63 -22.97 29.59
N HIS A 372 -1.86 -22.91 30.12
CA HIS A 372 -2.30 -21.78 30.94
C HIS A 372 -1.48 -21.62 32.23
N HIS A 373 -1.17 -22.73 32.92
CA HIS A 373 -0.31 -22.71 34.11
C HIS A 373 1.09 -22.19 33.79
N ILE A 374 1.70 -22.64 32.70
CA ILE A 374 3.03 -22.16 32.27
C ILE A 374 2.99 -20.65 31.90
N GLN A 375 1.92 -20.18 31.27
CA GLN A 375 1.73 -18.77 30.99
C GLN A 375 1.70 -17.94 32.27
N LEU A 376 0.85 -18.31 33.21
CA LEU A 376 0.74 -17.62 34.52
C LEU A 376 2.07 -17.66 35.28
N LEU A 377 2.79 -18.78 35.25
CA LEU A 377 4.08 -18.91 35.93
C LEU A 377 5.13 -17.93 35.34
N CYS A 378 5.12 -17.73 34.01
CA CYS A 378 6.01 -16.77 33.40
C CYS A 378 5.64 -15.30 33.72
N GLU A 379 4.35 -15.00 33.82
CA GLU A 379 3.85 -13.68 34.24
C GLU A 379 4.21 -13.40 35.72
N GLU A 380 4.00 -14.37 36.63
CA GLU A 380 4.34 -14.25 38.05
C GLU A 380 5.85 -14.07 38.30
N GLN A 381 6.68 -14.73 37.51
CA GLN A 381 8.13 -14.66 37.65
C GLN A 381 8.75 -13.52 36.82
N GLU A 382 7.91 -12.69 36.15
CA GLU A 382 8.33 -11.57 35.29
C GLU A 382 9.40 -12.02 34.24
N ILE A 383 9.22 -13.20 33.65
CA ILE A 383 10.17 -13.73 32.66
C ILE A 383 10.03 -12.92 31.36
N PRO A 384 11.09 -12.22 30.92
CA PRO A 384 11.03 -11.47 29.69
C PRO A 384 10.85 -12.42 28.49
N PRO A 385 10.01 -12.03 27.50
CA PRO A 385 9.78 -12.86 26.33
C PRO A 385 11.07 -13.03 25.52
N VAL A 386 11.23 -14.18 24.90
CA VAL A 386 12.33 -14.44 23.98
C VAL A 386 12.14 -13.57 22.73
N PRO A 387 13.18 -12.92 22.20
CA PRO A 387 13.08 -12.20 20.93
C PRO A 387 12.57 -13.11 19.83
N GLN A 388 11.47 -12.70 19.18
CA GLN A 388 10.88 -13.46 18.09
C GLN A 388 11.78 -13.38 16.85
N PRO A 389 12.14 -14.51 16.23
CA PRO A 389 13.02 -14.52 15.06
C PRO A 389 12.35 -14.00 13.79
N TRP A 390 11.05 -13.82 13.77
CA TRP A 390 10.29 -13.19 12.71
C TRP A 390 9.10 -12.42 13.26
N LEU A 391 8.74 -11.41 12.46
CA LEU A 391 7.56 -10.60 12.70
C LEU A 391 6.34 -11.20 11.98
N PRO A 392 5.12 -10.90 12.43
CA PRO A 392 3.91 -11.29 11.72
C PRO A 392 3.92 -10.72 10.29
N PRO A 393 3.16 -11.29 9.35
CA PRO A 393 2.98 -10.71 8.02
C PRO A 393 2.53 -9.25 8.11
N LEU A 394 2.88 -8.45 7.10
CA LEU A 394 2.40 -7.08 7.00
C LEU A 394 0.86 -7.06 7.04
N LYS A 395 0.31 -6.15 7.83
CA LYS A 395 -1.13 -5.88 7.80
C LYS A 395 -1.55 -5.47 6.40
N GLU A 396 -2.74 -5.83 5.97
CA GLU A 396 -3.29 -5.42 4.68
C GLU A 396 -3.67 -3.93 4.65
N ARG A 397 -4.00 -3.37 5.81
CA ARG A 397 -4.41 -1.97 5.96
C ARG A 397 -3.58 -1.33 7.07
N ILE A 398 -2.81 -0.32 6.68
CA ILE A 398 -1.96 0.46 7.60
C ILE A 398 -2.22 1.93 7.28
N ALA A 399 -2.57 2.73 8.27
CA ALA A 399 -2.77 4.17 8.07
C ALA A 399 -1.48 4.96 8.34
N LEU A 400 -1.36 6.15 7.76
CA LEU A 400 -0.22 7.04 7.98
C LEU A 400 0.06 7.30 9.47
N ASP A 401 -1.00 7.52 10.26
CA ASP A 401 -0.85 7.84 11.68
C ASP A 401 -0.39 6.64 12.53
N GLU A 402 -0.59 5.40 12.04
CA GLU A 402 -0.02 4.20 12.67
C GLU A 402 1.50 4.11 12.45
N LEU A 403 2.03 4.73 11.40
CA LEU A 403 3.45 4.72 11.05
C LEU A 403 4.19 5.92 11.65
N GLU A 404 3.59 7.08 11.59
CA GLU A 404 4.16 8.33 12.06
C GLU A 404 3.03 9.28 12.48
N GLU A 405 2.90 9.52 13.78
CA GLU A 405 1.97 10.52 14.31
C GLU A 405 2.51 11.91 14.04
N VAL A 406 1.76 12.71 13.28
CA VAL A 406 2.15 14.08 12.92
C VAL A 406 1.09 15.06 13.39
N GLN A 407 1.51 16.07 14.17
CA GLN A 407 0.69 17.21 14.52
C GLN A 407 0.95 18.34 13.51
N PRO A 408 -0.01 18.68 12.63
CA PRO A 408 0.23 19.60 11.52
C PRO A 408 0.72 20.99 11.97
N ALA A 409 0.14 21.55 13.02
CA ALA A 409 0.54 22.87 13.53
C ALA A 409 2.01 22.92 13.95
N VAL A 410 2.54 21.86 14.56
CA VAL A 410 3.95 21.75 14.96
C VAL A 410 4.84 21.45 13.76
N ALA A 411 4.41 20.51 12.91
CA ALA A 411 5.18 20.11 11.73
C ALA A 411 5.40 21.26 10.74
N TRP A 412 4.40 22.12 10.55
CA TRP A 412 4.47 23.27 9.64
C TRP A 412 5.43 24.36 10.11
N ALA A 413 5.75 24.41 11.38
CA ALA A 413 6.70 25.36 11.96
C ALA A 413 8.16 24.87 11.92
N GLN A 414 8.41 23.61 11.52
CA GLN A 414 9.72 22.99 11.51
C GLN A 414 10.31 22.91 10.09
N GLU A 415 11.59 23.23 9.95
CA GLU A 415 12.33 22.90 8.74
C GLU A 415 12.61 21.40 8.70
N LYS A 416 12.18 20.75 7.62
CA LYS A 416 12.35 19.32 7.39
C LYS A 416 12.74 19.06 5.95
N PRO A 417 13.51 18.00 5.68
CA PRO A 417 13.70 17.55 4.29
C PRO A 417 12.35 17.11 3.70
N LEU A 418 12.13 17.45 2.43
CA LEU A 418 10.91 17.10 1.72
C LEU A 418 10.82 15.57 1.54
N SER A 419 10.18 14.89 2.46
CA SER A 419 10.03 13.44 2.47
C SER A 419 8.58 13.01 2.41
N VAL A 420 8.35 11.91 1.71
CA VAL A 420 7.04 11.24 1.59
C VAL A 420 7.13 9.88 2.27
N LEU A 421 6.25 9.64 3.23
CA LEU A 421 6.07 8.33 3.86
C LEU A 421 5.21 7.45 2.95
N LEU A 422 5.74 6.30 2.54
CA LEU A 422 5.07 5.39 1.62
C LEU A 422 4.25 4.32 2.33
N GLY A 423 4.82 3.71 3.36
CA GLY A 423 4.23 2.56 4.03
C GLY A 423 5.22 1.81 4.91
N MET A 424 4.95 0.53 5.13
CA MET A 424 5.78 -0.37 5.95
C MET A 424 6.45 -1.41 5.06
N ALA A 425 7.77 -1.51 5.12
CA ALA A 425 8.53 -2.60 4.48
C ALA A 425 8.68 -3.80 5.42
N ASP A 426 8.59 -4.99 4.86
CA ASP A 426 8.95 -6.24 5.51
C ASP A 426 10.33 -6.69 5.01
N ILE A 427 11.28 -6.79 5.91
CA ILE A 427 12.67 -7.17 5.62
C ILE A 427 12.99 -8.43 6.42
N PRO A 428 12.54 -9.60 5.99
CA PRO A 428 12.74 -10.85 6.72
C PRO A 428 14.20 -11.18 6.99
N GLN A 429 15.09 -10.83 6.06
CA GLN A 429 16.53 -11.05 6.18
C GLN A 429 17.16 -10.27 7.34
N ALA A 430 16.58 -9.13 7.70
CA ALA A 430 17.02 -8.32 8.83
C ALA A 430 16.13 -8.50 10.07
N GLN A 431 15.15 -9.40 10.02
CA GLN A 431 14.16 -9.65 11.09
C GLN A 431 13.47 -8.36 11.56
N LYS A 432 13.12 -7.46 10.63
CA LYS A 432 12.51 -6.18 10.97
C LYS A 432 11.42 -5.76 9.97
N GLN A 433 10.51 -4.96 10.46
CA GLN A 433 9.60 -4.16 9.67
C GLN A 433 9.90 -2.69 9.96
N GLU A 434 9.97 -1.88 8.92
CA GLU A 434 10.29 -0.46 9.07
C GLU A 434 9.44 0.41 8.16
N ALA A 435 9.14 1.62 8.64
CA ALA A 435 8.48 2.62 7.84
C ALA A 435 9.42 3.09 6.71
N VAL A 436 8.91 3.16 5.49
CA VAL A 436 9.65 3.58 4.30
C VAL A 436 9.24 4.96 3.88
N SER A 437 10.18 5.87 3.85
CA SER A 437 10.00 7.21 3.31
C SER A 437 11.05 7.54 2.24
N ILE A 438 10.66 8.36 1.29
CA ILE A 438 11.53 8.84 0.21
C ILE A 438 11.73 10.34 0.38
N ASN A 439 12.99 10.76 0.36
CA ASN A 439 13.34 12.19 0.38
C ASN A 439 13.36 12.73 -1.05
N LEU A 440 12.33 13.50 -1.43
CA LEU A 440 12.19 14.05 -2.77
C LEU A 440 13.29 15.06 -3.11
N SER A 441 13.77 15.84 -2.15
CA SER A 441 14.89 16.77 -2.36
C SER A 441 16.20 16.06 -2.75
N LYS A 442 16.35 14.78 -2.37
CA LYS A 442 17.54 13.98 -2.63
C LYS A 442 17.35 12.98 -3.77
N ASP A 443 16.17 12.41 -3.88
CA ASP A 443 15.88 11.29 -4.77
C ASP A 443 15.00 11.65 -5.97
N GLY A 444 14.32 12.79 -5.94
CA GLY A 444 13.64 13.41 -7.07
C GLY A 444 12.20 13.01 -7.24
N HIS A 445 11.93 11.86 -7.80
CA HIS A 445 10.62 11.47 -8.33
C HIS A 445 10.26 10.05 -7.95
N ILE A 446 8.94 9.74 -7.96
CA ILE A 446 8.41 8.40 -7.65
C ILE A 446 7.48 7.95 -8.78
N LEU A 447 7.65 6.72 -9.23
CA LEU A 447 6.82 6.09 -10.25
C LEU A 447 6.25 4.77 -9.70
N LEU A 448 4.93 4.63 -9.74
CA LEU A 448 4.22 3.46 -9.28
C LEU A 448 3.43 2.82 -10.42
N TYR A 449 3.66 1.54 -10.64
CA TYR A 449 2.92 0.74 -11.61
C TYR A 449 1.96 -0.21 -10.92
N GLY A 450 0.86 -0.54 -11.58
CA GLY A 450 -0.09 -1.52 -11.05
C GLY A 450 -1.30 -1.74 -11.95
N SER A 451 -1.86 -2.94 -11.88
CA SER A 451 -3.12 -3.27 -12.55
C SER A 451 -4.28 -2.42 -12.01
N PRO A 452 -5.42 -2.34 -12.69
CA PRO A 452 -6.59 -1.64 -12.17
C PRO A 452 -7.03 -2.18 -10.80
N GLY A 453 -7.41 -1.30 -9.88
CA GLY A 453 -7.92 -1.68 -8.55
C GLY A 453 -6.85 -2.00 -7.48
N THR A 454 -5.56 -2.05 -7.83
CA THR A 454 -4.49 -2.45 -6.91
C THR A 454 -4.05 -1.37 -5.89
N GLY A 455 -4.53 -0.12 -6.02
CA GLY A 455 -4.25 0.96 -5.06
C GLY A 455 -3.41 2.12 -5.57
N LYS A 456 -3.24 2.29 -6.89
CA LYS A 456 -2.49 3.40 -7.50
C LYS A 456 -2.95 4.79 -7.02
N THR A 457 -4.24 5.07 -7.13
CA THR A 457 -4.83 6.35 -6.72
C THR A 457 -4.72 6.55 -5.21
N THR A 458 -4.90 5.48 -4.43
CA THR A 458 -4.73 5.51 -2.97
C THR A 458 -3.31 5.92 -2.58
N PHE A 459 -2.30 5.43 -3.29
CA PHE A 459 -0.92 5.86 -3.10
C PHE A 459 -0.73 7.37 -3.25
N LEU A 460 -1.30 7.97 -4.30
CA LEU A 460 -1.23 9.43 -4.50
C LEU A 460 -2.01 10.20 -3.42
N GLN A 461 -3.16 9.67 -2.98
CA GLN A 461 -3.89 10.24 -1.84
C GLN A 461 -3.04 10.21 -0.58
N THR A 462 -2.37 9.11 -0.31
CA THR A 462 -1.47 8.95 0.84
C THR A 462 -0.30 9.91 0.76
N ALA A 463 0.37 10.00 -0.37
CA ALA A 463 1.49 10.91 -0.59
C ALA A 463 1.06 12.38 -0.42
N GLY A 464 -0.07 12.77 -0.99
CA GLY A 464 -0.63 14.12 -0.86
C GLY A 464 -0.98 14.48 0.58
N MET A 465 -1.60 13.56 1.31
CA MET A 465 -1.92 13.75 2.74
C MET A 465 -0.67 13.81 3.62
N ASP A 466 0.30 12.93 3.38
CA ASP A 466 1.54 12.95 4.16
C ASP A 466 2.31 14.25 3.97
N LEU A 467 2.43 14.72 2.72
CA LEU A 467 3.04 16.00 2.43
C LEU A 467 2.26 17.18 3.06
N ALA A 468 0.93 17.15 2.95
CA ALA A 468 0.09 18.24 3.48
C ALA A 468 0.12 18.35 5.01
N ARG A 469 0.18 17.23 5.73
CA ARG A 469 0.29 17.26 7.19
C ARG A 469 1.67 17.72 7.68
N LYS A 470 2.72 17.56 6.87
CA LYS A 470 4.12 17.89 7.22
C LYS A 470 4.55 19.27 6.78
N PHE A 471 4.03 19.78 5.66
CA PHE A 471 4.51 21.01 5.03
C PHE A 471 3.39 22.03 4.84
N SER A 472 3.66 23.28 5.19
CA SER A 472 2.72 24.38 4.96
C SER A 472 2.68 24.82 3.49
N PRO A 473 1.66 25.58 3.06
CA PRO A 473 1.62 26.19 1.73
C PRO A 473 2.79 27.11 1.38
N LYS A 474 3.51 27.63 2.37
CA LYS A 474 4.74 28.40 2.17
C LYS A 474 5.92 27.54 1.74
N ALA A 475 5.95 26.26 2.16
CA ALA A 475 7.04 25.32 1.87
C ALA A 475 6.71 24.39 0.69
N LEU A 476 5.42 24.22 0.38
CA LEU A 476 4.95 23.23 -0.58
C LEU A 476 3.77 23.73 -1.41
N THR A 477 3.86 23.57 -2.71
CA THR A 477 2.76 23.71 -3.67
C THR A 477 2.52 22.38 -4.37
N MET A 478 1.27 21.93 -4.43
CA MET A 478 0.88 20.73 -5.15
C MET A 478 -0.03 21.04 -6.34
N TYR A 479 0.18 20.31 -7.42
CA TYR A 479 -0.74 20.24 -8.56
C TYR A 479 -1.23 18.81 -8.71
N LEU A 480 -2.54 18.65 -8.92
CA LEU A 480 -3.17 17.35 -9.09
C LEU A 480 -3.57 17.18 -10.56
N MET A 481 -3.10 16.12 -11.20
CA MET A 481 -3.54 15.66 -12.53
C MET A 481 -4.35 14.38 -12.35
N ASP A 482 -5.66 14.52 -12.24
CA ASP A 482 -6.58 13.41 -12.03
C ASP A 482 -7.11 12.91 -13.39
N PHE A 483 -6.31 12.08 -14.04
CA PHE A 483 -6.65 11.51 -15.36
C PHE A 483 -7.37 10.15 -15.24
N GLY A 484 -7.62 9.72 -14.01
CA GLY A 484 -8.41 8.53 -13.71
C GLY A 484 -9.90 8.85 -13.53
N THR A 485 -10.46 8.41 -12.43
CA THR A 485 -11.88 8.48 -12.11
C THR A 485 -12.19 9.40 -10.93
N ASN A 486 -11.67 10.61 -10.93
CA ASN A 486 -11.84 11.61 -9.85
C ASN A 486 -11.33 11.16 -8.47
N GLY A 487 -10.35 10.28 -8.45
CA GLY A 487 -9.79 9.73 -7.21
C GLY A 487 -8.98 10.73 -6.38
N LEU A 488 -8.43 11.77 -7.02
CA LEU A 488 -7.70 12.85 -6.33
C LEU A 488 -8.61 14.01 -5.87
N ALA A 489 -9.87 14.01 -6.26
CA ALA A 489 -10.83 15.06 -5.88
C ALA A 489 -10.91 15.34 -4.36
N PRO A 490 -10.81 14.34 -3.46
CA PRO A 490 -10.78 14.60 -2.02
C PRO A 490 -9.63 15.51 -1.57
N LEU A 491 -8.49 15.50 -2.28
CA LEU A 491 -7.31 16.31 -1.95
C LEU A 491 -7.41 17.76 -2.46
N SER A 492 -8.33 18.06 -3.36
CA SER A 492 -8.42 19.36 -4.05
C SER A 492 -8.57 20.57 -3.11
N LYS A 493 -9.10 20.35 -1.92
CA LYS A 493 -9.31 21.38 -0.90
C LYS A 493 -8.12 21.57 0.06
N LEU A 494 -7.08 20.76 -0.04
CA LEU A 494 -5.87 20.95 0.76
C LEU A 494 -5.30 22.35 0.54
N PRO A 495 -4.85 23.03 1.60
CA PRO A 495 -4.32 24.40 1.47
C PRO A 495 -3.07 24.50 0.58
N GLN A 496 -2.31 23.42 0.41
CA GLN A 496 -1.11 23.31 -0.43
C GLN A 496 -1.44 23.10 -1.90
N VAL A 497 -2.65 22.66 -2.24
CA VAL A 497 -3.05 22.39 -3.62
C VAL A 497 -3.38 23.69 -4.33
N ALA A 498 -2.60 23.98 -5.36
CA ALA A 498 -2.83 25.12 -6.25
C ALA A 498 -4.04 24.89 -7.15
N ASP A 499 -4.07 23.76 -7.83
CA ASP A 499 -5.18 23.41 -8.73
C ASP A 499 -5.23 21.92 -9.02
N THR A 500 -6.39 21.48 -9.55
CA THR A 500 -6.65 20.14 -10.03
C THR A 500 -7.03 20.19 -11.51
N MET A 501 -6.40 19.34 -12.32
CA MET A 501 -6.63 19.23 -13.76
C MET A 501 -7.23 17.86 -14.08
N LEU A 502 -8.33 17.86 -14.84
CA LEU A 502 -8.98 16.66 -15.35
C LEU A 502 -8.56 16.40 -16.80
N LEU A 503 -8.74 15.18 -17.28
CA LEU A 503 -8.28 14.72 -18.58
C LEU A 503 -8.82 15.55 -19.75
N ASP A 504 -10.08 15.94 -19.70
CA ASP A 504 -10.80 16.70 -20.73
C ASP A 504 -10.51 18.22 -20.73
N GLN A 505 -9.81 18.72 -19.72
CA GLN A 505 -9.49 20.14 -19.59
C GLN A 505 -8.25 20.55 -20.40
N THR A 506 -8.32 20.35 -21.71
CA THR A 506 -7.20 20.58 -22.64
C THR A 506 -6.56 21.97 -22.51
N GLU A 507 -7.37 23.01 -22.44
CA GLU A 507 -6.84 24.38 -22.35
C GLU A 507 -6.14 24.66 -21.02
N LYS A 508 -6.72 24.18 -19.92
CA LYS A 508 -6.14 24.30 -18.58
C LYS A 508 -4.79 23.59 -18.48
N ILE A 509 -4.70 22.38 -19.07
CA ILE A 509 -3.46 21.59 -19.08
C ILE A 509 -2.39 22.25 -19.94
N SER A 510 -2.74 22.72 -21.16
CA SER A 510 -1.80 23.46 -22.01
C SER A 510 -1.31 24.73 -21.33
N LYS A 511 -2.16 25.42 -20.62
CA LYS A 511 -1.80 26.60 -19.83
C LYS A 511 -0.88 26.25 -18.66
N PHE A 512 -1.18 25.18 -17.95
CA PHE A 512 -0.31 24.65 -16.92
C PHE A 512 1.10 24.35 -17.45
N VAL A 513 1.21 23.71 -18.63
CA VAL A 513 2.50 23.43 -19.26
C VAL A 513 3.30 24.72 -19.47
N ARG A 514 2.66 25.77 -20.03
CA ARG A 514 3.33 27.07 -20.25
C ARG A 514 3.75 27.75 -18.94
N ILE A 515 2.91 27.70 -17.92
CA ILE A 515 3.21 28.22 -16.58
C ILE A 515 4.41 27.50 -15.99
N MET A 516 4.41 26.17 -16.04
CA MET A 516 5.51 25.36 -15.49
C MET A 516 6.81 25.55 -16.25
N GLU A 517 6.79 25.64 -17.57
CA GLU A 517 8.01 25.95 -18.34
C GLU A 517 8.63 27.31 -17.95
N ARG A 518 7.79 28.30 -17.73
CA ARG A 518 8.24 29.61 -17.21
C ARG A 518 8.81 29.50 -15.80
N GLU A 519 8.15 28.74 -14.94
CA GLU A 519 8.57 28.52 -13.57
C GLU A 519 9.91 27.77 -13.48
N LEU A 520 10.10 26.73 -14.29
CA LEU A 520 11.39 26.03 -14.40
C LEU A 520 12.52 26.96 -14.79
N ASN A 521 12.29 27.83 -15.79
CA ASN A 521 13.28 28.82 -16.23
C ASN A 521 13.55 29.87 -15.14
N ARG A 522 12.51 30.35 -14.46
CA ARG A 522 12.62 31.30 -13.33
C ARG A 522 13.51 30.73 -12.22
N ARG A 523 13.25 29.49 -11.81
CA ARG A 523 14.01 28.81 -10.76
C ARG A 523 15.46 28.57 -11.15
N LYS A 524 15.72 28.16 -12.39
CA LYS A 524 17.11 28.02 -12.89
C LYS A 524 17.88 29.34 -12.80
N LYS A 525 17.23 30.44 -13.23
CA LYS A 525 17.84 31.77 -13.12
C LYS A 525 18.06 32.15 -11.64
N LEU A 526 17.09 31.90 -10.79
CA LEU A 526 17.18 32.19 -9.36
C LEU A 526 18.38 31.49 -8.71
N LEU A 527 18.58 30.19 -9.00
CA LEU A 527 19.73 29.43 -8.50
C LEU A 527 21.05 29.97 -9.07
N ALA A 528 21.07 30.32 -10.35
CA ALA A 528 22.26 30.90 -10.99
C ALA A 528 22.64 32.26 -10.41
N ASP A 529 21.67 33.12 -10.12
CA ASP A 529 21.87 34.45 -9.53
C ASP A 529 22.49 34.37 -8.12
N TYR A 530 22.21 33.31 -7.38
CA TYR A 530 22.77 33.03 -6.06
C TYR A 530 24.01 32.11 -6.10
N GLY A 531 24.38 31.60 -7.28
CA GLY A 531 25.53 30.71 -7.43
C GLY A 531 25.38 29.36 -6.72
N VAL A 532 24.15 28.87 -6.55
CA VAL A 532 23.84 27.60 -5.87
C VAL A 532 23.28 26.56 -6.82
N GLY A 533 23.45 25.28 -6.47
CA GLY A 533 23.04 24.16 -7.32
C GLY A 533 21.68 23.56 -6.98
N THR A 534 21.12 23.85 -5.81
CA THR A 534 19.85 23.26 -5.35
C THR A 534 18.96 24.27 -4.65
N LEU A 535 17.66 23.99 -4.63
CA LEU A 535 16.66 24.82 -3.95
C LEU A 535 16.94 24.96 -2.44
N ASP A 536 17.38 23.86 -1.80
CA ASP A 536 17.69 23.88 -0.37
C ASP A 536 18.90 24.78 -0.06
N LEU A 537 19.92 24.78 -0.91
CA LEU A 537 21.06 25.72 -0.79
C LEU A 537 20.61 27.17 -1.04
N TYR A 538 19.67 27.38 -1.96
CA TYR A 538 19.09 28.70 -2.20
C TYR A 538 18.36 29.23 -0.96
N ARG A 539 17.51 28.40 -0.35
CA ARG A 539 16.80 28.78 0.89
C ARG A 539 17.76 29.15 2.00
N GLN A 540 18.85 28.37 2.17
CA GLN A 540 19.89 28.67 3.16
C GLN A 540 20.65 29.98 2.86
N ALA A 541 20.97 30.21 1.58
CA ALA A 541 21.75 31.38 1.18
C ALA A 541 20.92 32.69 1.17
N SER A 542 19.64 32.62 0.78
CA SER A 542 18.77 33.79 0.64
C SER A 542 17.94 34.09 1.89
N GLY A 543 17.69 33.10 2.73
CA GLY A 543 16.75 33.19 3.84
C GLY A 543 15.28 33.36 3.37
N GLN A 544 15.00 33.13 2.07
CA GLN A 544 13.66 33.25 1.49
C GLN A 544 12.99 31.88 1.43
N GLU A 545 11.69 31.84 1.71
CA GLU A 545 10.84 30.67 1.58
C GLU A 545 10.42 30.54 0.09
N GLU A 546 11.06 29.64 -0.65
CA GLU A 546 10.64 29.25 -2.00
C GLU A 546 9.99 27.87 -1.90
N PRO A 547 8.67 27.71 -2.19
CA PRO A 547 8.00 26.41 -2.02
C PRO A 547 8.50 25.36 -3.01
N ALA A 548 8.66 24.12 -2.57
CA ALA A 548 8.81 23.01 -3.49
C ALA A 548 7.49 22.79 -4.24
N ILE A 549 7.57 22.29 -5.46
CA ILE A 549 6.40 21.93 -6.27
C ILE A 549 6.35 20.42 -6.42
N VAL A 550 5.20 19.82 -6.09
CA VAL A 550 4.94 18.39 -6.27
C VAL A 550 3.73 18.23 -7.18
N ILE A 551 3.91 17.49 -8.26
CA ILE A 551 2.87 17.17 -9.22
C ILE A 551 2.46 15.72 -9.02
N LEU A 552 1.20 15.49 -8.66
CA LEU A 552 0.58 14.17 -8.52
C LEU A 552 -0.17 13.85 -9.82
N LEU A 553 0.32 12.87 -10.59
CA LEU A 553 -0.30 12.47 -11.85
C LEU A 553 -0.84 11.05 -11.74
N ASP A 554 -2.16 10.91 -11.78
CA ASP A 554 -2.84 9.61 -11.77
C ASP A 554 -3.19 9.14 -13.17
N SER A 555 -2.87 7.88 -13.48
CA SER A 555 -3.17 7.23 -14.77
C SER A 555 -2.48 7.88 -15.98
N TYR A 556 -1.16 7.85 -16.00
CA TYR A 556 -0.32 8.41 -17.07
C TYR A 556 -0.77 8.02 -18.49
N GLU A 557 -1.19 6.77 -18.67
CA GLU A 557 -1.61 6.27 -19.99
C GLU A 557 -2.85 6.96 -20.57
N ALA A 558 -3.65 7.61 -19.74
CA ALA A 558 -4.93 8.18 -20.15
C ALA A 558 -4.78 9.34 -21.15
N PHE A 559 -3.72 10.14 -21.06
CA PHE A 559 -3.55 11.31 -21.91
C PHE A 559 -2.84 11.06 -23.26
N LYS A 560 -2.52 9.81 -23.58
CA LYS A 560 -1.76 9.48 -24.81
C LYS A 560 -2.42 9.89 -26.12
N GLU A 561 -3.73 9.97 -26.15
CA GLU A 561 -4.50 10.33 -27.35
C GLU A 561 -5.01 11.78 -27.32
N GLU A 562 -4.66 12.51 -26.28
CA GLU A 562 -5.10 13.88 -26.08
C GLU A 562 -4.28 14.89 -26.90
N ALA A 563 -4.90 16.00 -27.29
CA ALA A 563 -4.28 17.03 -28.13
C ALA A 563 -3.01 17.63 -27.48
N TYR A 564 -2.92 17.67 -26.16
CA TYR A 564 -1.81 18.19 -25.37
C TYR A 564 -0.73 17.15 -25.04
N GLU A 565 -0.87 15.89 -25.50
CA GLU A 565 0.09 14.81 -25.17
C GLU A 565 1.55 15.19 -25.40
N ALA A 566 1.86 15.72 -26.55
CA ALA A 566 3.24 16.05 -26.92
C ALA A 566 3.85 17.15 -26.02
N GLU A 567 3.06 18.16 -25.68
CA GLU A 567 3.49 19.28 -24.83
C GLU A 567 3.68 18.82 -23.38
N LEU A 568 2.69 18.08 -22.84
CA LEU A 568 2.77 17.57 -21.48
C LEU A 568 3.91 16.56 -21.34
N PHE A 569 4.07 15.65 -22.29
CA PHE A 569 5.18 14.68 -22.27
C PHE A 569 6.54 15.39 -22.25
N LYS A 570 6.74 16.40 -23.08
CA LYS A 570 7.98 17.18 -23.11
C LYS A 570 8.26 17.85 -21.76
N LEU A 571 7.24 18.42 -21.14
CA LEU A 571 7.33 19.03 -19.81
C LEU A 571 7.72 17.99 -18.76
N LEU A 572 7.03 16.82 -18.72
CA LEU A 572 7.31 15.75 -17.76
C LEU A 572 8.74 15.21 -17.88
N VAL A 573 9.23 15.02 -19.12
CA VAL A 573 10.63 14.63 -19.36
C VAL A 573 11.59 15.70 -18.86
N ARG A 574 11.29 16.96 -19.09
CA ARG A 574 12.14 18.07 -18.61
C ARG A 574 12.17 18.11 -17.08
N ILE A 575 11.02 18.02 -16.42
CA ILE A 575 10.94 17.97 -14.96
C ILE A 575 11.69 16.74 -14.41
N SER A 576 11.53 15.57 -15.03
CA SER A 576 12.21 14.36 -14.56
C SER A 576 13.75 14.47 -14.60
N ARG A 577 14.30 15.29 -15.47
CA ARG A 577 15.75 15.53 -15.59
C ARG A 577 16.25 16.67 -14.71
N GLU A 578 15.51 17.76 -14.65
CA GLU A 578 15.97 19.02 -14.06
C GLU A 578 15.32 19.31 -12.70
N GLY A 579 14.15 18.69 -12.43
CA GLY A 579 13.29 19.04 -11.30
C GLY A 579 13.94 18.85 -9.94
N LEU A 580 14.78 17.83 -9.78
CA LEU A 580 15.46 17.54 -8.52
C LEU A 580 16.19 18.76 -7.95
N SER A 581 17.01 19.43 -8.76
CA SER A 581 17.81 20.58 -8.32
C SER A 581 16.97 21.82 -8.06
N ILE A 582 15.90 22.01 -8.81
CA ILE A 582 15.05 23.23 -8.72
C ILE A 582 13.80 23.03 -7.84
N GLY A 583 13.68 21.88 -7.17
CA GLY A 583 12.60 21.59 -6.24
C GLY A 583 11.24 21.37 -6.90
N VAL A 584 11.21 20.70 -8.05
CA VAL A 584 9.98 20.30 -8.77
C VAL A 584 9.96 18.79 -8.93
N HIS A 585 8.98 18.14 -8.35
CA HIS A 585 8.95 16.69 -8.21
C HIS A 585 7.69 16.08 -8.83
N LEU A 586 7.83 14.86 -9.37
CA LEU A 586 6.75 14.08 -9.99
C LEU A 586 6.46 12.84 -9.15
N LEU A 587 5.20 12.64 -8.82
CA LEU A 587 4.66 11.38 -8.32
C LEU A 587 3.64 10.88 -9.34
N VAL A 588 3.98 9.81 -10.04
CA VAL A 588 3.24 9.34 -11.22
C VAL A 588 2.76 7.92 -11.01
N THR A 589 1.53 7.63 -11.42
CA THR A 589 1.01 6.27 -11.50
C THR A 589 0.77 5.86 -12.95
N ALA A 590 0.99 4.59 -13.25
CA ALA A 590 0.74 4.00 -14.56
C ALA A 590 0.31 2.54 -14.46
N GLY A 591 -0.33 2.01 -15.48
CA GLY A 591 -0.72 0.61 -15.53
C GLY A 591 0.48 -0.32 -15.69
N ARG A 592 1.30 -0.11 -16.70
CA ARG A 592 2.45 -0.95 -17.08
C ARG A 592 3.66 -0.10 -17.48
N GLN A 593 4.85 -0.68 -17.35
CA GLN A 593 6.07 0.01 -17.79
C GLN A 593 6.07 0.32 -19.30
N THR A 594 5.48 -0.56 -20.12
CA THR A 594 5.34 -0.34 -21.59
C THR A 594 4.46 0.88 -21.92
N ASN A 595 3.69 1.37 -20.98
CA ASN A 595 2.91 2.59 -21.16
C ASN A 595 3.77 3.86 -21.17
N LEU A 596 4.96 3.82 -20.58
CA LEU A 596 5.87 4.96 -20.53
C LEU A 596 7.00 4.80 -21.55
N ARG A 597 7.45 5.93 -22.09
CA ARG A 597 8.64 5.99 -22.93
C ARG A 597 9.90 5.97 -22.06
N ALA A 598 10.95 5.30 -22.52
CA ALA A 598 12.22 5.16 -21.79
C ALA A 598 12.83 6.52 -21.37
N GLN A 599 12.68 7.55 -22.22
CA GLN A 599 13.14 8.90 -21.91
C GLN A 599 12.58 9.48 -20.61
N LEU A 600 11.40 9.00 -20.17
CA LEU A 600 10.74 9.46 -18.95
C LEU A 600 11.10 8.54 -17.76
N TYR A 601 10.78 7.24 -17.85
CA TYR A 601 10.89 6.35 -16.69
C TYR A 601 12.35 6.12 -16.24
N SER A 602 13.33 6.23 -17.15
CA SER A 602 14.75 6.07 -16.78
C SER A 602 15.27 7.15 -15.83
N ASN A 603 14.56 8.27 -15.70
CA ASN A 603 14.93 9.37 -14.80
C ASN A 603 14.32 9.22 -13.39
N PHE A 604 13.47 8.21 -13.18
CA PHE A 604 12.90 7.92 -11.87
C PHE A 604 13.78 6.92 -11.12
N LYS A 605 14.40 7.37 -10.05
CA LYS A 605 15.23 6.52 -9.19
C LYS A 605 14.38 5.49 -8.44
N HIS A 606 13.20 5.90 -7.98
CA HIS A 606 12.29 5.06 -7.25
C HIS A 606 11.11 4.62 -8.13
N GLN A 607 11.10 3.34 -8.45
CA GLN A 607 10.03 2.69 -9.19
C GLN A 607 9.49 1.53 -8.35
N LEU A 608 8.17 1.52 -8.15
CA LEU A 608 7.46 0.51 -7.38
C LEU A 608 6.49 -0.24 -8.28
N SER A 609 6.29 -1.51 -7.99
CA SER A 609 5.28 -2.33 -8.65
C SER A 609 4.25 -2.83 -7.65
N LEU A 610 3.01 -2.46 -7.84
CA LEU A 610 1.83 -3.14 -7.31
C LEU A 610 1.59 -4.44 -8.10
N PRO A 611 0.65 -5.32 -7.71
CA PRO A 611 0.34 -6.52 -8.46
C PRO A 611 0.08 -6.23 -9.95
N GLN A 612 0.71 -7.02 -10.80
CA GLN A 612 0.56 -7.01 -12.26
C GLN A 612 -0.02 -8.36 -12.71
N ASN A 613 -0.55 -8.41 -13.94
CA ASN A 613 -1.11 -9.63 -14.47
C ASN A 613 -0.07 -10.72 -14.71
N GLU A 614 1.17 -10.32 -15.01
CA GLU A 614 2.30 -11.22 -15.29
C GLU A 614 3.52 -10.85 -14.44
N ALA A 615 4.18 -11.86 -13.88
CA ALA A 615 5.42 -11.69 -13.12
C ALA A 615 6.56 -11.06 -13.94
N GLY A 616 6.53 -11.21 -15.27
CA GLY A 616 7.49 -10.59 -16.18
C GLY A 616 7.41 -9.05 -16.16
N GLU A 617 6.21 -8.50 -16.02
CA GLU A 617 5.98 -7.06 -15.91
C GLU A 617 6.56 -6.50 -14.59
N VAL A 618 6.39 -7.22 -13.50
CA VAL A 618 6.96 -6.85 -12.19
C VAL A 618 8.50 -6.87 -12.26
N ARG A 619 9.10 -7.92 -12.86
CA ARG A 619 10.56 -8.02 -13.01
C ARG A 619 11.15 -6.92 -13.88
N ALA A 620 10.42 -6.45 -14.87
CA ALA A 620 10.86 -5.32 -15.71
C ALA A 620 11.03 -4.03 -14.88
N ILE A 621 10.24 -3.87 -13.81
CA ILE A 621 10.22 -2.68 -12.95
C ILE A 621 11.27 -2.80 -11.84
N VAL A 622 11.22 -3.87 -11.05
CA VAL A 622 12.04 -4.00 -9.82
C VAL A 622 13.30 -4.84 -10.01
N GLY A 623 13.45 -5.48 -11.17
CA GLY A 623 14.56 -6.39 -11.46
C GLY A 623 14.21 -7.85 -11.21
N SER A 624 15.19 -8.75 -11.47
CA SER A 624 15.00 -10.18 -11.27
C SER A 624 14.91 -10.51 -9.78
N THR A 625 13.75 -11.01 -9.37
CA THR A 625 13.48 -11.41 -7.98
C THR A 625 12.48 -12.57 -7.96
N PRO A 626 12.66 -13.56 -7.07
CA PRO A 626 11.65 -14.60 -6.84
C PRO A 626 10.31 -14.04 -6.35
N LEU A 627 10.34 -12.92 -5.61
CA LEU A 627 9.15 -12.24 -5.06
C LEU A 627 8.16 -11.81 -6.14
N ALA A 628 8.61 -11.58 -7.37
CA ALA A 628 7.73 -11.24 -8.49
C ALA A 628 6.77 -12.39 -8.88
N MET A 629 7.16 -13.66 -8.62
CA MET A 629 6.31 -14.83 -8.92
C MET A 629 5.35 -15.16 -7.79
N THR A 630 5.66 -14.72 -6.59
CA THR A 630 4.92 -15.04 -5.36
C THR A 630 4.23 -13.82 -4.77
N MET A 631 4.08 -12.75 -5.58
CA MET A 631 3.46 -11.51 -5.14
C MET A 631 1.98 -11.73 -4.81
N GLU A 632 1.60 -11.35 -3.60
CA GLU A 632 0.22 -11.45 -3.13
C GLU A 632 -0.67 -10.41 -3.82
N ASP A 633 -1.88 -10.80 -4.23
CA ASP A 633 -2.89 -9.89 -4.79
C ASP A 633 -3.64 -9.16 -3.66
N ILE A 634 -2.90 -8.40 -2.88
CA ILE A 634 -3.41 -7.57 -1.79
C ILE A 634 -3.34 -6.10 -2.23
N LYS A 635 -4.43 -5.37 -2.05
CA LYS A 635 -4.49 -3.95 -2.38
C LYS A 635 -3.43 -3.15 -1.61
N GLY A 636 -2.60 -2.41 -2.34
CA GLY A 636 -1.49 -1.64 -1.76
C GLY A 636 -0.23 -2.44 -1.45
N ARG A 637 -0.20 -3.77 -1.70
CA ARG A 637 1.03 -4.56 -1.58
C ARG A 637 1.93 -4.27 -2.77
N ALA A 638 3.12 -3.75 -2.53
CA ALA A 638 4.06 -3.35 -3.57
C ALA A 638 5.42 -4.01 -3.39
N LEU A 639 6.17 -4.12 -4.49
CA LEU A 639 7.60 -4.41 -4.49
C LEU A 639 8.37 -3.14 -4.83
N MET A 640 9.46 -2.91 -4.13
CA MET A 640 10.37 -1.80 -4.35
C MET A 640 11.81 -2.28 -4.27
N LYS A 641 12.62 -1.88 -5.25
CA LYS A 641 14.07 -2.11 -5.19
C LYS A 641 14.71 -1.04 -4.32
N ARG A 642 15.31 -1.47 -3.21
CA ARG A 642 16.18 -0.68 -2.34
C ARG A 642 17.62 -1.21 -2.45
N GLU A 643 18.24 -1.70 -1.41
CA GLU A 643 19.48 -2.50 -1.50
C GLU A 643 19.14 -3.87 -2.13
N GLU A 644 18.06 -4.49 -1.67
CA GLU A 644 17.41 -5.63 -2.29
C GLU A 644 15.98 -5.25 -2.67
N VAL A 645 15.21 -6.21 -3.20
CA VAL A 645 13.78 -6.01 -3.48
C VAL A 645 13.00 -6.37 -2.24
N ASP A 646 12.33 -5.37 -1.67
CA ASP A 646 11.51 -5.52 -0.47
C ASP A 646 10.02 -5.50 -0.78
N VAL A 647 9.25 -6.21 0.04
CA VAL A 647 7.78 -6.15 0.05
C VAL A 647 7.36 -4.97 0.92
N ILE A 648 6.52 -4.10 0.39
CA ILE A 648 6.01 -2.92 1.08
C ILE A 648 4.49 -2.95 1.09
N GLN A 649 3.86 -2.75 2.24
CA GLN A 649 2.45 -2.38 2.30
C GLN A 649 2.37 -0.86 2.26
N LEU A 650 1.84 -0.33 1.17
CA LEU A 650 1.58 1.11 1.03
C LEU A 650 0.52 1.56 2.04
N ALA A 651 0.76 2.69 2.68
CA ALA A 651 -0.13 3.22 3.69
C ALA A 651 -1.41 3.80 3.07
N LEU A 652 -2.48 3.77 3.84
CA LEU A 652 -3.71 4.52 3.59
C LEU A 652 -3.53 5.98 4.05
N PRO A 653 -4.17 6.94 3.39
CA PRO A 653 -4.05 8.35 3.77
C PRO A 653 -4.58 8.64 5.19
N VAL A 654 -5.56 7.88 5.63
CA VAL A 654 -6.19 7.91 6.95
C VAL A 654 -6.69 6.54 7.33
N TYR A 655 -6.95 6.32 8.61
CA TYR A 655 -7.56 5.07 9.09
C TYR A 655 -8.99 4.88 8.55
N GLY A 656 -9.36 3.64 8.27
CA GLY A 656 -10.72 3.23 7.93
C GLY A 656 -10.80 1.72 7.71
N ALA A 657 -11.84 1.09 8.25
CA ALA A 657 -12.06 -0.35 8.13
C ALA A 657 -12.40 -0.78 6.70
N ASN A 658 -13.00 0.11 5.92
CA ASN A 658 -13.34 -0.09 4.51
C ASN A 658 -13.08 1.17 3.68
N ASP A 659 -13.16 1.07 2.38
CA ASP A 659 -12.82 2.17 1.47
C ASP A 659 -13.78 3.38 1.61
N THR A 660 -15.05 3.15 1.92
CA THR A 660 -16.03 4.23 2.17
C THR A 660 -15.66 5.03 3.42
N GLN A 661 -15.26 4.35 4.47
CA GLN A 661 -14.84 4.99 5.71
C GLN A 661 -13.53 5.75 5.52
N VAL A 662 -12.57 5.21 4.77
CA VAL A 662 -11.34 5.92 4.40
C VAL A 662 -11.66 7.21 3.67
N LEU A 663 -12.56 7.18 2.68
CA LEU A 663 -12.96 8.37 1.91
C LEU A 663 -13.59 9.46 2.81
N ASN A 664 -14.50 9.05 3.71
CA ASN A 664 -15.15 10.00 4.63
C ASN A 664 -14.15 10.61 5.60
N ASN A 665 -13.28 9.79 6.18
CA ASN A 665 -12.25 10.26 7.11
C ASN A 665 -11.20 11.14 6.39
N LEU A 666 -10.88 10.83 5.14
CA LEU A 666 -9.99 11.64 4.31
C LEU A 666 -10.58 13.05 4.08
N ARG A 667 -11.86 13.13 3.74
CA ARG A 667 -12.55 14.43 3.58
C ARG A 667 -12.53 15.24 4.87
N GLN A 668 -12.73 14.61 6.02
CA GLN A 668 -12.63 15.28 7.32
C GLN A 668 -11.22 15.77 7.63
N ALA A 669 -10.21 14.93 7.39
CA ALA A 669 -8.81 15.30 7.59
C ALA A 669 -8.40 16.47 6.69
N VAL A 670 -8.81 16.47 5.42
CA VAL A 670 -8.58 17.59 4.49
C VAL A 670 -9.27 18.88 4.98
N ALA A 671 -10.52 18.78 5.45
CA ALA A 671 -11.24 19.93 6.00
C ALA A 671 -10.51 20.52 7.24
N SER A 672 -10.02 19.66 8.14
CA SER A 672 -9.25 20.09 9.31
C SER A 672 -7.95 20.82 8.93
N LEU A 673 -7.23 20.32 7.93
CA LEU A 673 -6.02 21.00 7.41
C LEU A 673 -6.35 22.32 6.73
N GLN A 674 -7.49 22.39 6.04
CA GLN A 674 -7.99 23.61 5.41
C GLN A 674 -8.32 24.69 6.43
N GLU A 675 -8.96 24.32 7.53
CA GLU A 675 -9.29 25.24 8.64
C GLU A 675 -8.06 25.67 9.42
N ALA A 676 -7.08 24.81 9.57
CA ALA A 676 -5.83 25.11 10.29
C ALA A 676 -4.95 26.14 9.58
N TRP A 677 -5.14 26.37 8.27
CA TRP A 677 -4.35 27.32 7.49
C TRP A 677 -5.11 28.61 7.23
N THR A 678 -4.61 29.72 7.79
CA THR A 678 -5.18 31.08 7.65
C THR A 678 -4.36 31.98 6.72
N GLY A 679 -3.22 31.50 6.23
CA GLY A 679 -2.32 32.26 5.37
C GLY A 679 -2.71 32.23 3.88
N GLN A 680 -1.84 32.80 3.06
CA GLN A 680 -2.00 32.80 1.60
C GLN A 680 -1.87 31.38 1.07
N ARG A 681 -2.73 31.03 0.10
CA ARG A 681 -2.68 29.76 -0.63
C ARG A 681 -1.95 29.92 -1.96
N PRO A 682 -1.41 28.84 -2.53
CA PRO A 682 -0.90 28.86 -3.89
C PRO A 682 -1.98 29.32 -4.88
N SER A 683 -1.58 30.08 -5.88
CA SER A 683 -2.49 30.57 -6.91
C SER A 683 -2.94 29.45 -7.83
N ALA A 684 -4.23 29.36 -8.06
CA ALA A 684 -4.78 28.44 -9.07
C ALA A 684 -4.36 28.87 -10.48
N ILE A 685 -4.44 27.94 -11.44
CA ILE A 685 -4.22 28.24 -12.85
C ILE A 685 -5.31 29.23 -13.27
N PRO A 686 -4.94 30.43 -13.72
CA PRO A 686 -5.93 31.44 -14.04
C PRO A 686 -6.75 31.00 -15.27
N MET A 687 -8.06 30.81 -15.10
CA MET A 687 -8.98 30.40 -16.15
C MET A 687 -10.12 31.41 -16.27
N VAL A 688 -10.51 31.70 -17.52
CA VAL A 688 -11.70 32.49 -17.78
C VAL A 688 -12.90 31.55 -17.66
N PRO A 689 -14.03 32.01 -17.08
CA PRO A 689 -15.25 31.19 -17.01
C PRO A 689 -15.67 30.69 -18.39
N GLU A 690 -16.30 29.52 -18.47
CA GLU A 690 -16.80 28.92 -19.71
C GLU A 690 -17.79 29.88 -20.38
N GLU A 691 -18.66 30.47 -19.61
CA GLU A 691 -19.53 31.58 -20.04
C GLU A 691 -19.20 32.83 -19.21
N LEU A 692 -18.79 33.91 -19.88
CA LEU A 692 -18.48 35.16 -19.23
C LEU A 692 -19.75 36.00 -19.11
N THR A 693 -20.28 36.08 -17.85
CA THR A 693 -21.47 36.88 -17.56
C THR A 693 -21.12 38.33 -17.21
N GLU A 694 -22.11 39.22 -17.33
CA GLU A 694 -21.98 40.62 -16.90
C GLU A 694 -21.51 40.74 -15.46
N LYS A 695 -22.10 39.94 -14.58
CA LYS A 695 -21.76 39.94 -13.15
C LYS A 695 -20.30 39.56 -12.93
N ASP A 696 -19.84 38.51 -13.60
CA ASP A 696 -18.47 38.03 -13.44
C ASP A 696 -17.45 39.02 -13.98
N PHE A 697 -17.78 39.68 -15.08
CA PHE A 697 -16.90 40.64 -15.68
C PHE A 697 -16.80 41.94 -14.86
N TYR A 698 -17.93 42.59 -14.60
CA TYR A 698 -17.92 43.89 -13.92
C TYR A 698 -17.62 43.84 -12.42
N SER A 699 -17.74 42.66 -11.76
CA SER A 699 -17.33 42.50 -10.36
C SER A 699 -15.81 42.42 -10.18
N ARG A 700 -15.05 42.23 -11.23
CA ARG A 700 -13.58 42.13 -11.15
C ARG A 700 -12.95 43.48 -10.84
N ALA A 701 -12.06 43.48 -9.83
CA ALA A 701 -11.34 44.68 -9.44
C ALA A 701 -10.48 45.27 -10.59
N SER A 702 -9.83 44.41 -11.37
CA SER A 702 -9.01 44.83 -12.54
C SER A 702 -9.85 45.50 -13.64
N VAL A 703 -11.09 45.07 -13.84
CA VAL A 703 -12.02 45.72 -14.78
C VAL A 703 -12.48 47.10 -14.26
N GLN A 704 -12.78 47.19 -12.97
CA GLN A 704 -13.14 48.47 -12.34
C GLN A 704 -11.97 49.46 -12.38
N THR A 705 -10.76 49.02 -12.06
CA THR A 705 -9.53 49.83 -12.17
C THR A 705 -9.29 50.32 -13.60
N ALA A 706 -9.56 49.49 -14.62
CA ALA A 706 -9.43 49.93 -16.02
C ALA A 706 -10.38 51.10 -16.32
N TYR A 707 -11.63 51.03 -15.89
CA TYR A 707 -12.55 52.16 -16.09
C TYR A 707 -12.15 53.43 -15.28
N GLU A 708 -11.63 53.26 -14.06
CA GLU A 708 -11.12 54.40 -13.28
C GLU A 708 -9.97 55.14 -13.97
N HIS A 709 -9.16 54.42 -14.75
CA HIS A 709 -8.07 54.99 -15.56
C HIS A 709 -8.49 55.45 -16.96
N GLY A 710 -9.80 55.49 -17.26
CA GLY A 710 -10.33 55.91 -18.56
C GLY A 710 -10.06 54.93 -19.70
N LEU A 711 -9.83 53.68 -19.38
CA LEU A 711 -9.67 52.60 -20.36
C LEU A 711 -10.98 51.86 -20.53
N VAL A 712 -11.24 51.38 -21.76
CA VAL A 712 -12.41 50.49 -22.00
C VAL A 712 -11.95 49.03 -21.97
N PRO A 713 -12.37 48.25 -20.99
CA PRO A 713 -12.05 46.81 -20.98
C PRO A 713 -12.95 46.10 -22.00
N LEU A 714 -12.36 45.51 -23.04
CA LEU A 714 -13.03 44.85 -24.16
C LEU A 714 -13.42 43.40 -23.86
N GLY A 715 -12.68 42.75 -23.03
CA GLY A 715 -12.86 41.35 -22.66
C GLY A 715 -11.74 40.91 -21.72
N LEU A 716 -11.67 39.61 -21.41
CA LEU A 716 -10.59 39.02 -20.63
C LEU A 716 -9.64 38.23 -21.53
N ASP A 717 -8.35 38.51 -21.42
CA ASP A 717 -7.31 37.71 -22.09
C ASP A 717 -7.35 36.26 -21.57
N LEU A 718 -7.37 35.29 -22.47
CA LEU A 718 -7.49 33.89 -22.09
C LEU A 718 -6.24 33.35 -21.35
N GLU A 719 -5.07 33.93 -21.57
CA GLU A 719 -3.83 33.50 -20.96
C GLU A 719 -3.65 34.11 -19.55
N THR A 720 -3.80 35.42 -19.45
CA THR A 720 -3.55 36.16 -18.22
C THR A 720 -4.79 36.33 -17.34
N VAL A 721 -5.98 36.19 -17.93
CA VAL A 721 -7.30 36.52 -17.32
C VAL A 721 -7.44 38.00 -16.91
N GLU A 722 -6.53 38.81 -17.35
CA GLU A 722 -6.57 40.27 -17.17
C GLU A 722 -7.44 40.93 -18.25
N PRO A 723 -8.05 42.09 -17.99
CA PRO A 723 -8.84 42.77 -18.99
C PRO A 723 -7.95 43.29 -20.13
N VAL A 724 -8.34 42.96 -21.36
CA VAL A 724 -7.82 43.55 -22.55
C VAL A 724 -8.46 44.93 -22.67
N THR A 725 -7.66 45.96 -22.65
CA THR A 725 -8.17 47.35 -22.59
C THR A 725 -7.89 48.13 -23.87
N TRP A 726 -8.85 48.94 -24.25
CA TRP A 726 -8.72 49.91 -25.32
C TRP A 726 -8.56 51.31 -24.73
N ASN A 727 -7.50 52.01 -25.13
CA ASN A 727 -7.26 53.39 -24.69
C ASN A 727 -7.81 54.33 -25.77
N LEU A 728 -8.93 54.99 -25.46
CA LEU A 728 -9.65 55.90 -26.32
C LEU A 728 -8.85 57.08 -26.81
N ALA A 729 -7.84 57.49 -26.05
CA ALA A 729 -7.00 58.66 -26.38
C ALA A 729 -5.76 58.28 -27.22
N LYS A 730 -5.41 57.00 -27.32
CA LYS A 730 -4.15 56.54 -27.92
C LYS A 730 -4.31 55.75 -29.22
N GLY A 731 -5.48 55.27 -29.54
CA GLY A 731 -5.67 54.41 -30.73
C GLY A 731 -7.10 54.25 -31.16
N ASN A 732 -7.30 54.16 -32.45
CA ASN A 732 -8.58 53.74 -33.05
C ASN A 732 -8.66 52.22 -33.10
N LEU A 733 -9.87 51.67 -33.04
CA LEU A 733 -10.11 50.23 -32.98
C LEU A 733 -10.93 49.76 -34.19
N LEU A 734 -10.50 48.68 -34.80
CA LEU A 734 -11.28 47.97 -35.83
C LEU A 734 -11.93 46.73 -35.22
N TYR A 735 -13.22 46.48 -35.47
CA TYR A 735 -13.90 45.26 -35.10
C TYR A 735 -14.36 44.51 -36.33
N LEU A 736 -13.80 43.32 -36.54
CA LEU A 736 -14.15 42.47 -37.69
C LEU A 736 -14.99 41.26 -37.18
N THR A 737 -16.24 41.19 -37.68
CA THR A 737 -17.13 40.08 -37.44
C THR A 737 -18.17 39.97 -38.50
N ASP A 738 -18.67 38.76 -38.79
CA ASP A 738 -19.78 38.52 -39.69
C ASP A 738 -21.17 38.51 -38.96
N LYS A 739 -21.14 38.66 -37.62
CA LYS A 739 -22.33 38.55 -36.76
C LYS A 739 -22.74 39.91 -36.22
N GLU A 740 -23.91 40.41 -36.69
CA GLU A 740 -24.47 41.69 -36.24
C GLU A 740 -24.75 41.73 -34.73
N GLU A 741 -25.19 40.58 -34.15
CA GLU A 741 -25.40 40.45 -32.70
C GLU A 741 -24.16 40.77 -31.89
N GLN A 742 -22.96 40.36 -32.37
CA GLN A 742 -21.69 40.67 -31.74
C GLN A 742 -21.34 42.16 -31.80
N MET A 743 -21.68 42.83 -32.93
CA MET A 743 -21.50 44.28 -33.08
C MET A 743 -22.39 45.00 -32.06
N THR A 744 -23.67 44.62 -31.96
CA THR A 744 -24.63 45.21 -31.03
C THR A 744 -24.19 45.03 -29.58
N ALA A 745 -23.73 43.83 -29.21
CA ALA A 745 -23.21 43.53 -27.85
C ALA A 745 -22.05 44.45 -27.49
N LEU A 746 -21.10 44.67 -28.41
CA LEU A 746 -19.95 45.56 -28.14
C LEU A 746 -20.37 47.03 -27.99
N VAL A 747 -21.34 47.50 -28.74
CA VAL A 747 -21.85 48.89 -28.60
C VAL A 747 -22.51 49.06 -27.23
N ARG A 748 -23.34 48.08 -26.77
CA ARG A 748 -23.95 48.09 -25.44
C ARG A 748 -22.89 48.09 -24.34
N HIS A 749 -21.82 47.31 -24.52
CA HIS A 749 -20.73 47.25 -23.56
C HIS A 749 -19.99 48.60 -23.45
N ILE A 750 -19.67 49.26 -24.58
CA ILE A 750 -19.01 50.55 -24.60
C ILE A 750 -19.91 51.66 -24.01
N ALA A 751 -21.20 51.61 -24.25
CA ALA A 751 -22.18 52.56 -23.72
C ALA A 751 -22.22 52.56 -22.20
N LYS A 752 -21.93 51.44 -21.51
CA LYS A 752 -21.83 51.37 -20.04
C LYS A 752 -20.68 52.18 -19.45
N GLY A 753 -19.73 52.63 -20.25
CA GLY A 753 -18.50 53.30 -19.80
C GLY A 753 -18.63 54.80 -19.54
N LYS A 754 -19.76 55.37 -19.18
CA LYS A 754 -20.00 56.82 -18.77
C LYS A 754 -19.43 57.85 -19.75
N GLN A 755 -19.20 57.47 -21.00
CA GLN A 755 -18.65 58.35 -22.03
C GLN A 755 -19.73 58.64 -23.10
N LYS A 756 -19.61 59.77 -23.79
CA LYS A 756 -20.49 60.11 -24.88
C LYS A 756 -20.14 59.22 -26.11
N VAL A 757 -21.10 58.49 -26.59
CA VAL A 757 -20.95 57.63 -27.77
C VAL A 757 -21.82 58.12 -28.89
N ILE A 758 -21.24 58.33 -30.07
CA ILE A 758 -21.96 58.72 -31.28
C ILE A 758 -21.85 57.55 -32.27
N VAL A 759 -22.98 56.93 -32.61
CA VAL A 759 -23.03 55.81 -33.53
C VAL A 759 -23.59 56.23 -34.89
N LEU A 760 -22.79 55.96 -35.93
CA LEU A 760 -23.31 56.02 -37.32
C LEU A 760 -23.71 54.59 -37.71
N ALA A 761 -24.97 54.38 -37.96
CA ALA A 761 -25.54 53.06 -38.31
C ALA A 761 -26.31 53.12 -39.61
N PRO A 762 -26.40 52.01 -40.40
CA PRO A 762 -27.32 51.95 -41.56
C PRO A 762 -28.77 52.23 -41.19
N LYS A 763 -29.53 52.68 -42.07
CA LYS A 763 -30.97 53.01 -41.87
C LYS A 763 -31.76 51.87 -41.22
N TYR A 764 -31.45 50.64 -41.57
CA TYR A 764 -32.04 49.44 -41.01
C TYR A 764 -31.04 48.75 -40.08
N HIS A 765 -30.99 49.14 -38.82
CA HIS A 765 -30.12 48.59 -37.78
C HIS A 765 -30.89 47.98 -36.64
N ASN A 766 -30.32 47.03 -35.93
CA ASN A 766 -30.88 46.37 -34.76
C ASN A 766 -30.44 46.94 -33.40
N LEU A 767 -29.87 48.19 -33.41
CA LEU A 767 -29.43 48.81 -32.17
C LEU A 767 -30.62 49.33 -31.36
N PRO A 768 -30.71 49.00 -30.08
CA PRO A 768 -31.71 49.57 -29.17
C PRO A 768 -31.32 50.99 -28.76
N GLU A 769 -32.30 51.75 -28.31
CA GLU A 769 -31.98 53.04 -27.64
C GLU A 769 -31.21 52.78 -26.34
N MET A 770 -30.12 53.55 -26.13
CA MET A 770 -29.25 53.43 -24.97
C MET A 770 -28.93 54.81 -24.40
N GLU A 771 -28.84 54.90 -23.09
CA GLU A 771 -28.50 56.13 -22.37
C GLU A 771 -27.04 56.57 -22.71
N GLY A 772 -26.83 57.82 -23.07
CA GLY A 772 -25.53 58.35 -23.41
C GLY A 772 -25.08 58.04 -24.84
N VAL A 773 -25.87 57.36 -25.64
CA VAL A 773 -25.62 57.02 -27.03
C VAL A 773 -26.49 57.86 -27.96
N THR A 774 -25.88 58.51 -28.94
CA THR A 774 -26.58 59.21 -30.02
C THR A 774 -26.44 58.38 -31.29
N ILE A 775 -27.54 57.84 -31.81
CA ILE A 775 -27.55 57.07 -33.06
C ILE A 775 -27.94 58.00 -34.22
N LEU A 776 -27.13 58.00 -35.28
CA LEU A 776 -27.35 58.71 -36.55
C LEU A 776 -27.63 57.59 -37.57
N ALA A 777 -28.87 57.57 -38.15
CA ALA A 777 -29.29 56.46 -39.00
C ALA A 777 -30.09 56.93 -40.25
N SER A 778 -30.01 58.19 -40.58
CA SER A 778 -30.60 58.74 -41.80
C SER A 778 -29.60 59.64 -42.55
N PRO A 779 -29.73 59.78 -43.85
CA PRO A 779 -28.84 60.66 -44.70
C PRO A 779 -28.70 62.11 -44.19
N GLU A 780 -29.84 62.65 -43.65
CA GLU A 780 -29.83 64.02 -43.08
C GLU A 780 -29.07 64.05 -41.74
N GLU A 781 -29.24 63.06 -40.87
CA GLU A 781 -28.53 62.93 -39.61
C GLU A 781 -27.02 62.67 -39.81
N TYR A 782 -26.67 61.89 -40.87
CA TYR A 782 -25.23 61.66 -41.15
C TYR A 782 -24.53 62.96 -41.53
N LEU A 783 -25.11 63.77 -42.44
CA LEU A 783 -24.55 65.04 -42.88
C LEU A 783 -24.40 66.04 -41.74
N GLU A 784 -25.50 66.27 -41.03
CA GLU A 784 -25.53 67.21 -39.92
C GLU A 784 -24.56 66.77 -38.75
N GLY A 785 -24.55 65.47 -38.42
CA GLY A 785 -23.66 64.95 -37.43
C GLY A 785 -22.20 64.92 -37.78
N LEU A 786 -21.86 64.61 -39.04
CA LEU A 786 -20.48 64.62 -39.56
C LEU A 786 -19.93 66.07 -39.69
N ASP A 787 -20.70 67.01 -40.20
CA ASP A 787 -20.28 68.41 -40.32
C ASP A 787 -20.00 69.02 -38.90
N MET A 788 -20.86 68.73 -37.98
CA MET A 788 -20.65 69.14 -36.56
C MET A 788 -19.39 68.55 -35.94
N MET A 789 -19.17 67.25 -36.22
CA MET A 789 -17.94 66.60 -35.74
C MET A 789 -16.68 67.14 -36.35
N GLU A 790 -16.71 67.34 -37.70
CA GLU A 790 -15.56 67.98 -38.42
C GLU A 790 -15.24 69.33 -37.86
N PHE A 791 -16.24 70.23 -37.73
CA PHE A 791 -16.07 71.54 -37.15
C PHE A 791 -15.41 71.50 -35.75
N LYS A 792 -15.94 70.66 -34.86
CA LYS A 792 -15.40 70.50 -33.50
C LYS A 792 -13.99 69.94 -33.48
N ILE A 793 -13.69 68.97 -34.38
CA ILE A 793 -12.34 68.40 -34.47
C ILE A 793 -11.37 69.49 -34.95
N GLN A 794 -11.72 70.32 -35.94
CA GLN A 794 -10.88 71.39 -36.39
C GLN A 794 -10.64 72.43 -35.28
N GLU A 795 -11.67 72.85 -34.55
CA GLU A 795 -11.57 73.80 -33.48
C GLU A 795 -10.63 73.25 -32.33
N ARG A 796 -10.75 71.98 -32.01
CA ARG A 796 -9.92 71.40 -31.01
C ARG A 796 -8.48 71.12 -31.41
N LEU A 797 -8.24 70.86 -32.65
CA LEU A 797 -6.87 70.76 -33.26
C LEU A 797 -6.15 72.07 -33.20
N GLU A 798 -6.86 73.18 -33.57
CA GLU A 798 -6.32 74.52 -33.45
C GLU A 798 -6.01 74.92 -32.02
N GLY A 799 -6.95 74.57 -31.09
CA GLY A 799 -6.80 74.77 -29.62
C GLY A 799 -5.83 73.84 -28.95
N LYS A 800 -5.23 72.88 -29.67
CA LYS A 800 -4.32 71.80 -29.14
C LYS A 800 -4.94 70.99 -28.00
N GLN A 801 -6.28 70.80 -27.97
CA GLN A 801 -7.04 70.04 -26.98
C GLN A 801 -7.04 68.56 -27.34
N ARG A 802 -6.57 67.71 -26.46
CA ARG A 802 -6.43 66.28 -26.70
C ARG A 802 -7.26 65.41 -25.74
N GLU A 803 -7.94 66.05 -24.78
CA GLU A 803 -8.78 65.29 -23.82
C GLU A 803 -9.91 64.59 -24.57
N HIS A 804 -10.23 63.34 -24.12
CA HIS A 804 -11.29 62.54 -24.72
C HIS A 804 -12.65 63.24 -24.57
N VAL A 805 -13.38 63.34 -25.66
CA VAL A 805 -14.71 64.00 -25.72
C VAL A 805 -15.84 63.04 -26.02
N ALA A 806 -15.64 62.17 -27.02
CA ALA A 806 -16.63 61.24 -27.46
C ALA A 806 -15.98 60.05 -28.20
N THR A 807 -16.63 58.92 -28.21
CA THR A 807 -16.29 57.75 -29.04
C THR A 807 -17.23 57.70 -30.24
N VAL A 808 -16.64 57.71 -31.44
CA VAL A 808 -17.39 57.58 -32.68
C VAL A 808 -17.37 56.11 -33.11
N VAL A 809 -18.57 55.52 -33.16
CA VAL A 809 -18.77 54.13 -33.56
C VAL A 809 -19.37 54.07 -34.94
N ILE A 810 -18.69 53.42 -35.88
CA ILE A 810 -19.23 53.12 -37.21
C ILE A 810 -19.77 51.72 -37.17
N TYR A 811 -21.08 51.60 -37.13
CA TYR A 811 -21.75 50.31 -37.03
C TYR A 811 -22.02 49.73 -38.42
N ASN A 812 -21.53 48.51 -38.68
CA ASN A 812 -21.65 47.79 -39.95
C ASN A 812 -21.23 48.67 -41.19
N LEU A 813 -19.96 49.04 -41.22
CA LEU A 813 -19.40 49.89 -42.26
C LEU A 813 -19.67 49.40 -43.67
N THR A 814 -19.65 48.10 -43.93
CA THR A 814 -19.90 47.49 -45.26
C THR A 814 -21.27 47.83 -45.82
N GLU A 815 -22.29 48.00 -45.02
CA GLU A 815 -23.64 48.44 -45.41
C GLU A 815 -23.73 49.94 -45.38
N LEU A 816 -23.18 50.64 -44.40
CA LEU A 816 -23.27 52.06 -44.22
C LEU A 816 -22.65 52.83 -45.40
N VAL A 817 -21.52 52.36 -45.98
CA VAL A 817 -20.87 52.96 -47.13
C VAL A 817 -21.80 53.12 -48.35
N GLY A 818 -22.74 52.16 -48.50
CA GLY A 818 -23.72 52.22 -49.56
C GLY A 818 -24.81 53.35 -49.43
N GLU A 819 -24.96 53.83 -48.15
CA GLU A 819 -25.95 54.88 -47.80
C GLU A 819 -25.35 56.29 -47.78
N LEU A 820 -23.99 56.42 -47.79
CA LEU A 820 -23.31 57.68 -47.71
C LEU A 820 -22.95 58.25 -49.13
N ASN A 821 -23.11 59.49 -49.29
CA ASN A 821 -22.67 60.20 -50.50
C ASN A 821 -21.11 60.48 -50.41
N SER A 822 -20.52 60.99 -51.56
CA SER A 822 -19.04 61.21 -51.62
C SER A 822 -18.57 62.22 -50.56
N GLU A 823 -19.32 63.27 -50.30
CA GLU A 823 -18.99 64.32 -49.33
C GLU A 823 -19.00 63.75 -47.88
N ALA A 824 -20.05 63.01 -47.56
CA ALA A 824 -20.13 62.32 -46.24
C ALA A 824 -18.99 61.28 -46.04
N LEU A 825 -18.61 60.56 -47.11
CA LEU A 825 -17.44 59.64 -47.05
C LEU A 825 -16.14 60.38 -46.81
N ASP A 826 -15.89 61.52 -47.45
CA ASP A 826 -14.68 62.28 -47.21
C ASP A 826 -14.65 62.91 -45.84
N THR A 827 -15.75 63.47 -45.35
CA THR A 827 -15.90 63.97 -43.97
C THR A 827 -15.73 62.87 -42.93
N LEU A 828 -16.35 61.73 -43.15
CA LEU A 828 -16.19 60.58 -42.23
C LEU A 828 -14.71 60.10 -42.21
N ALA A 829 -14.06 60.01 -43.36
CA ALA A 829 -12.65 59.65 -43.41
C ALA A 829 -11.77 60.66 -42.65
N TYR A 830 -12.08 61.94 -42.75
CA TYR A 830 -11.42 62.96 -41.95
C TYR A 830 -11.65 62.75 -40.44
N VAL A 831 -12.85 62.55 -40.03
CA VAL A 831 -13.22 62.28 -38.61
C VAL A 831 -12.42 61.04 -38.09
N LEU A 832 -12.34 59.99 -38.87
CA LEU A 832 -11.62 58.78 -38.50
C LEU A 832 -10.10 58.94 -38.44
N ASP A 833 -9.51 59.78 -39.32
CA ASP A 833 -8.05 60.01 -39.37
C ASP A 833 -7.63 61.04 -38.31
N LYS A 834 -8.31 62.16 -38.23
CA LYS A 834 -7.92 63.32 -37.40
C LYS A 834 -8.56 63.36 -36.04
N GLY A 835 -9.71 62.69 -35.84
CA GLY A 835 -10.50 62.78 -34.62
C GLY A 835 -9.77 62.31 -33.37
N ILE A 836 -8.97 61.28 -33.47
CA ILE A 836 -8.18 60.80 -32.31
C ILE A 836 -7.27 61.87 -31.69
N ARG A 837 -6.70 62.76 -32.54
CA ARG A 837 -5.83 63.86 -32.08
C ARG A 837 -6.61 65.00 -31.42
N ALA A 838 -7.92 65.03 -31.65
CA ALA A 838 -8.85 66.02 -31.09
C ALA A 838 -9.71 65.45 -29.97
N GLY A 839 -9.45 64.24 -29.49
CA GLY A 839 -10.20 63.56 -28.40
C GLY A 839 -11.44 62.78 -28.87
N TYR A 840 -11.57 62.48 -30.16
CA TYR A 840 -12.61 61.64 -30.73
C TYR A 840 -11.99 60.29 -31.12
N GLY A 841 -12.03 59.30 -30.20
CA GLY A 841 -11.63 57.93 -30.52
C GLY A 841 -12.64 57.25 -31.42
N SER A 842 -12.21 56.45 -32.36
CA SER A 842 -13.12 55.74 -33.26
C SER A 842 -13.04 54.24 -33.16
N LEU A 843 -14.21 53.62 -33.22
CA LEU A 843 -14.41 52.16 -33.38
C LEU A 843 -15.15 51.92 -34.71
N VAL A 844 -14.49 51.21 -35.61
CA VAL A 844 -15.12 50.80 -36.85
C VAL A 844 -15.49 49.34 -36.81
N MET A 845 -16.75 49.01 -36.98
CA MET A 845 -17.26 47.65 -37.02
C MET A 845 -17.60 47.26 -38.45
N SER A 846 -17.08 46.13 -38.91
CA SER A 846 -17.27 45.69 -40.30
C SER A 846 -17.14 44.19 -40.44
N SER A 847 -17.75 43.67 -41.51
CA SER A 847 -17.42 42.32 -41.96
C SER A 847 -16.06 42.26 -42.67
N PRO A 848 -15.45 41.09 -42.85
CA PRO A 848 -14.20 40.93 -43.62
C PRO A 848 -14.28 41.41 -45.05
N LEU A 849 -15.48 41.56 -45.56
CA LEU A 849 -15.76 42.08 -46.91
C LEU A 849 -15.32 43.53 -47.11
N ILE A 850 -14.93 44.22 -46.04
CA ILE A 850 -14.30 45.59 -46.10
C ILE A 850 -13.13 45.63 -47.11
N THR A 851 -12.47 44.49 -47.37
CA THR A 851 -11.36 44.42 -48.37
C THR A 851 -11.82 44.62 -49.78
N LYS A 852 -13.11 44.45 -50.10
CA LYS A 852 -13.71 44.64 -51.41
C LYS A 852 -14.08 46.13 -51.68
N HIS A 853 -14.16 46.92 -50.61
CA HIS A 853 -14.50 48.33 -50.70
C HIS A 853 -13.26 49.20 -50.95
N ILE A 854 -13.32 50.08 -51.90
CA ILE A 854 -12.19 50.95 -52.36
C ILE A 854 -12.32 52.40 -51.93
N ASP A 855 -13.43 52.72 -51.22
CA ASP A 855 -13.68 54.04 -50.68
C ASP A 855 -12.63 54.50 -49.66
N VAL A 856 -12.58 55.80 -49.38
CA VAL A 856 -11.59 56.38 -48.45
C VAL A 856 -11.79 55.95 -47.03
N VAL A 857 -13.04 55.80 -46.60
CA VAL A 857 -13.38 55.36 -45.22
C VAL A 857 -12.90 53.91 -44.97
N SER A 858 -13.19 53.00 -45.89
CA SER A 858 -12.72 51.64 -45.82
C SER A 858 -11.21 51.45 -45.80
N LYS A 859 -10.48 52.32 -46.61
CA LYS A 859 -9.04 52.37 -46.57
C LYS A 859 -8.51 52.87 -45.25
N THR A 860 -9.10 53.95 -44.69
CA THR A 860 -8.71 54.47 -43.37
C THR A 860 -8.89 53.46 -42.27
N ALA A 861 -10.04 52.77 -42.19
CA ALA A 861 -10.32 51.74 -41.21
C ALA A 861 -9.29 50.57 -41.27
N ARG A 862 -8.93 50.13 -42.50
CA ARG A 862 -7.91 49.06 -42.69
C ARG A 862 -6.52 49.47 -42.27
N SER A 863 -6.24 50.71 -42.07
CA SER A 863 -4.93 51.23 -41.59
C SER A 863 -4.80 51.17 -40.07
N TYR A 864 -5.87 50.83 -39.36
CA TYR A 864 -5.84 50.72 -37.89
C TYR A 864 -4.93 49.60 -37.45
N LYS A 865 -4.12 49.85 -36.38
CA LYS A 865 -3.16 48.92 -35.85
C LYS A 865 -3.71 48.05 -34.73
N GLN A 866 -4.87 48.44 -34.18
CA GLN A 866 -5.55 47.70 -33.13
C GLN A 866 -6.87 47.19 -33.68
N ALA A 867 -7.14 45.90 -33.47
CA ALA A 867 -8.38 45.28 -33.87
C ALA A 867 -8.85 44.23 -32.92
N VAL A 868 -10.16 44.06 -32.87
CA VAL A 868 -10.86 42.89 -32.29
C VAL A 868 -11.39 42.06 -33.47
N ILE A 869 -11.16 40.75 -33.46
CA ILE A 869 -11.53 39.86 -34.57
C ILE A 869 -12.40 38.75 -34.00
N GLY A 870 -13.71 38.74 -34.34
CA GLY A 870 -14.69 37.74 -33.87
C GLY A 870 -14.82 36.55 -34.83
N LEU A 871 -13.77 36.24 -35.58
CA LEU A 871 -13.67 35.11 -36.50
C LEU A 871 -12.23 34.58 -36.53
N ARG A 872 -12.00 33.43 -37.14
CA ARG A 872 -10.64 32.89 -37.24
C ARG A 872 -9.73 33.83 -38.00
N LEU A 873 -8.47 33.92 -37.56
CA LEU A 873 -7.46 34.73 -38.27
C LEU A 873 -7.24 34.28 -39.70
N SER A 874 -7.56 32.99 -40.00
CA SER A 874 -7.53 32.44 -41.37
C SER A 874 -8.62 32.97 -42.28
N ASP A 875 -9.74 33.43 -41.72
CA ASP A 875 -10.93 33.82 -42.48
C ASP A 875 -10.96 35.31 -42.79
N GLN A 876 -9.87 36.04 -42.44
CA GLN A 876 -9.71 37.43 -42.74
C GLN A 876 -8.38 37.71 -43.46
N SER A 877 -8.34 38.73 -44.30
CA SER A 877 -7.14 39.22 -45.00
C SER A 877 -6.91 40.73 -44.80
N VAL A 878 -7.65 41.33 -43.84
CA VAL A 878 -7.58 42.76 -43.53
C VAL A 878 -6.30 43.12 -42.82
N LEU A 879 -5.93 42.28 -41.84
CA LEU A 879 -4.76 42.46 -40.96
C LEU A 879 -3.76 41.35 -41.16
N THR A 880 -2.48 41.71 -41.20
CA THR A 880 -1.38 40.74 -41.17
C THR A 880 -1.04 40.45 -39.72
N VAL A 881 -1.09 39.16 -39.35
CA VAL A 881 -0.77 38.67 -38.01
C VAL A 881 0.49 37.82 -38.07
N THR A 882 1.48 38.16 -37.25
CA THR A 882 2.82 37.51 -37.24
C THR A 882 2.86 36.23 -36.43
N ASN A 883 2.05 36.10 -35.39
CA ASN A 883 2.01 34.95 -34.48
C ASN A 883 0.80 34.03 -34.68
N ARG A 884 0.35 33.89 -35.93
CA ARG A 884 -0.80 33.04 -36.27
C ARG A 884 -0.48 31.58 -35.98
N PRO A 885 -1.37 30.83 -35.24
CA PRO A 885 -1.19 29.41 -35.00
C PRO A 885 -1.18 28.58 -36.29
N VAL A 886 -0.36 27.52 -36.35
CA VAL A 886 -0.33 26.59 -37.50
C VAL A 886 -1.66 25.83 -37.63
N ARG A 887 -2.26 25.47 -36.53
CA ARG A 887 -3.61 24.91 -36.42
C ARG A 887 -4.45 25.87 -35.60
N GLU A 888 -5.33 26.59 -36.22
CA GLU A 888 -6.18 27.53 -35.55
C GLU A 888 -7.46 26.80 -35.06
N PRO A 889 -7.82 26.87 -33.76
CA PRO A 889 -9.03 26.30 -33.26
C PRO A 889 -10.27 27.03 -33.79
N GLN A 890 -11.44 26.37 -33.76
CA GLN A 890 -12.68 27.08 -33.90
C GLN A 890 -12.91 27.98 -32.70
N LEU A 891 -13.36 29.20 -32.93
CA LEU A 891 -13.72 30.12 -31.84
C LEU A 891 -15.10 29.78 -31.28
N GLU A 892 -15.20 29.77 -29.98
CA GLU A 892 -16.48 29.78 -29.29
C GLU A 892 -17.19 31.13 -29.49
N GLU A 893 -18.46 31.20 -29.16
CA GLU A 893 -19.29 32.37 -29.42
C GLU A 893 -18.75 33.66 -28.77
N GLN A 894 -18.24 33.56 -27.57
CA GLN A 894 -17.64 34.68 -26.84
C GLN A 894 -16.13 34.84 -27.11
N GLU A 895 -15.48 33.94 -27.85
CA GLU A 895 -14.05 34.01 -28.09
C GLU A 895 -13.71 34.91 -29.29
N HIS A 896 -12.75 35.81 -29.08
CA HIS A 896 -12.28 36.76 -30.07
C HIS A 896 -10.77 36.83 -30.03
N TYR A 897 -10.15 37.37 -31.10
CA TYR A 897 -8.77 37.78 -31.06
C TYR A 897 -8.70 39.30 -30.84
N TYR A 898 -7.77 39.72 -30.01
CA TYR A 898 -7.30 41.10 -29.98
C TYR A 898 -5.96 41.15 -30.67
N VAL A 899 -5.84 42.05 -31.64
CA VAL A 899 -4.61 42.27 -32.45
C VAL A 899 -4.10 43.67 -32.16
N SER A 900 -2.84 43.74 -31.75
CA SER A 900 -2.13 45.03 -31.58
C SER A 900 -0.79 44.93 -32.29
N ASP A 901 -0.49 45.85 -33.18
CA ASP A 901 0.76 45.91 -33.95
C ASP A 901 1.16 44.56 -34.63
N GLY A 902 0.16 43.81 -35.13
CA GLY A 902 0.38 42.54 -35.80
C GLY A 902 0.56 41.32 -34.90
N VAL A 903 0.41 41.46 -33.57
CA VAL A 903 0.44 40.36 -32.61
C VAL A 903 -0.98 40.10 -32.09
N ALA A 904 -1.43 38.86 -32.22
CA ALA A 904 -2.77 38.43 -31.75
C ALA A 904 -2.71 37.75 -30.39
N SER A 905 -3.64 38.08 -29.50
CA SER A 905 -3.97 37.33 -28.30
C SER A 905 -5.43 36.90 -28.33
N ARG A 906 -5.77 35.77 -27.67
CA ARG A 906 -7.15 35.33 -27.55
C ARG A 906 -7.78 35.96 -26.33
N MET A 907 -9.02 36.38 -26.45
CA MET A 907 -9.79 36.93 -25.34
C MET A 907 -11.23 36.46 -25.35
N LYS A 908 -11.89 36.52 -24.23
CA LYS A 908 -13.34 36.25 -24.08
C LYS A 908 -14.07 37.58 -23.88
N VAL A 909 -15.05 37.87 -24.72
CA VAL A 909 -15.84 39.07 -24.68
C VAL A 909 -17.21 38.85 -24.08
N LEU A 910 -17.82 39.91 -23.54
CA LEU A 910 -19.19 39.88 -23.12
C LEU A 910 -20.12 39.86 -24.32
N MET A 911 -21.08 38.97 -24.31
CA MET A 911 -22.23 38.94 -25.20
C MET A 911 -23.45 39.38 -24.39
N ILE A 912 -23.86 40.64 -24.52
CA ILE A 912 -24.92 41.29 -23.75
C ILE A 912 -26.21 41.29 -24.53
#